data_9d4bb5e1c1d728c34d57c61db84594e1
#
_entry.id   9d4bb5e1c1d728c34d57c61db84594e1
#
_cell.length_a   1.000
_cell.length_b   1.000
_cell.length_c   1.000
_cell.angle_alpha   90.00
_cell.angle_beta   90.00
_cell.angle_gamma   90.00
#
_symmetry.space_group_name_H-M   'P 1'
#
loop_
_entity.id
_entity.type
_entity.pdbx_description
1 polymer ?
#
loop_
_entity_poly.entity_id
_entity_poly.type
_entity_poly.pdbx_seq_one_letter_code
_entity_poly.pdbx_strand_id
1 'polypeptide(L)'
;MTDEFDPDFSRSPTEIDRPDAASALSNSEIAAVLREQACLKIRASLRAGQHEMADWQGGPLAVSAVPGAGKSTGMAAASAIAIARNQLHNRRQLIVVTFTRSAAANIKTKIRQRLQQLSLYQGGFAVHTLHGLALNIAMRHPDLSGLNLENSTLVTPTQNHRLIRTCVELWIAENPRRYQVLLEGQQFDGEETERLRRQSVLRTEILPQLAKTVIHEAKSSGLSPEDLLEMSALDTGDGYEILAVAGGLYQKYQALLRSREFIDYDEMILAALRVLDNPRAKAIEQKQVFAVFEDEAQDSTPLQTELLKKLAIDPERPNSPPNFIRVGDPNQAINSTFTPADPIYFNQFCDDCEVENKLATMDGAGRSTQVIIDAANEMLQWVNSSEFAKIEKPFRDQTIKTVPSDDPQHDANPAPIGCGLELHNPRDIYQSVELIGKRVIELVEAFLPEDFDWANNENNLELGGQVSDAENPAKLPIENLKSMAILVRENKQGKFIKEVLENPKKHGLSFDLSKYGIKIEDVGERDRHSQVPLEILTLLQFLDRPHSPDYLKAALKILSDRQLIPKQDYNAFATIPEQFLYPGPLDPKQSDPVKKCRYFCCGLLQARLELPPYQIISFLALALQYDQTELATADKLAERVAIQTVGNNSMSNILSVISEIASSEKFEPVDADDKIEERYTSKGQLTIITMHKAKGLDWDCVFIPFLHEQTIPGTLRVLPQTRFLGDFTLAEVARAQIRASLHEKYPLPNLGEAWEQADYLKKAEEFRLLYVAMTRAKSLLWMAAEKKGPFTWNKPENLQEQKPCPVMPILKQRFPGNVIL
;
A
#
# COMPACT_ATOMS: atom_id res chain seq x y z
N MET A 1 6.63 28.00 85.06
CA MET A 1 7.74 27.18 85.60
C MET A 1 8.68 27.14 84.41
N THR A 2 9.55 28.18 84.18
CA THR A 2 10.88 28.32 84.86
C THR A 2 11.76 27.12 84.57
N ASP A 3 12.89 27.19 83.85
CA ASP A 3 14.09 28.02 83.99
C ASP A 3 14.89 27.84 82.64
N GLU A 4 15.38 28.88 81.98
CA GLU A 4 16.67 29.55 82.15
C GLU A 4 17.91 28.66 82.30
N PHE A 5 18.77 28.66 81.24
CA PHE A 5 20.24 28.93 81.42
C PHE A 5 20.94 29.15 80.08
N ASP A 6 21.37 30.33 79.80
CA ASP A 6 22.55 30.72 79.06
C ASP A 6 23.77 30.78 80.04
N PRO A 7 25.04 30.68 79.66
CA PRO A 7 25.73 31.45 78.64
C PRO A 7 27.03 30.82 78.01
N ASP A 8 27.41 31.41 76.90
CA ASP A 8 28.81 31.80 76.53
C ASP A 8 29.93 30.75 76.46
N PHE A 9 30.42 30.47 75.30
CA PHE A 9 31.84 30.27 75.04
C PHE A 9 32.23 30.70 73.59
N SER A 10 32.78 31.97 73.52
CA SER A 10 33.58 32.45 72.46
C SER A 10 34.89 31.66 72.31
N ARG A 11 35.09 31.01 71.09
CA ARG A 11 36.44 30.81 70.51
C ARG A 11 36.30 30.63 69.03
N SER A 12 36.87 31.53 68.25
CA SER A 12 37.16 31.37 66.78
C SER A 12 38.19 30.29 66.55
N PRO A 13 38.04 29.53 65.46
CA PRO A 13 39.14 28.98 64.74
C PRO A 13 39.16 29.50 63.30
N THR A 14 40.28 30.19 63.04
CA THR A 14 41.06 30.16 61.78
C THR A 14 40.34 29.85 60.46
N GLU A 15 40.40 30.85 59.60
CA GLU A 15 40.21 30.71 58.12
C GLU A 15 40.98 29.51 57.58
N ILE A 16 40.22 28.50 57.11
CA ILE A 16 40.71 27.49 56.16
C ILE A 16 40.22 27.93 54.79
N ASP A 17 41.18 28.23 53.94
CA ASP A 17 40.99 28.47 52.49
C ASP A 17 39.96 27.49 51.89
N ARG A 18 38.80 28.02 51.47
CA ARG A 18 37.92 27.32 50.57
C ARG A 18 38.52 27.39 49.17
N PRO A 19 38.78 26.25 48.48
CA PRO A 19 39.12 26.32 47.08
C PRO A 19 37.97 26.93 46.33
N ASP A 20 38.29 27.72 45.30
CA ASP A 20 37.40 28.43 44.41
C ASP A 20 36.18 27.60 44.05
N ALA A 21 35.00 28.17 44.27
CA ALA A 21 33.73 27.63 43.80
C ALA A 21 33.71 27.71 42.26
N ALA A 22 34.33 26.69 41.59
CA ALA A 22 34.00 26.37 40.25
C ALA A 22 32.49 26.15 40.20
N SER A 23 31.78 26.94 39.45
CA SER A 23 30.35 27.00 39.33
C SER A 23 29.75 25.58 39.13
N ALA A 24 29.18 25.02 40.18
CA ALA A 24 28.43 23.78 40.09
C ALA A 24 27.23 24.06 39.20
N LEU A 25 27.21 23.45 38.00
CA LEU A 25 26.07 23.52 37.09
C LEU A 25 24.81 23.16 37.83
N SER A 26 23.74 23.90 37.61
CA SER A 26 22.43 23.56 38.17
C SER A 26 21.96 22.17 37.65
N ASN A 27 21.10 21.49 38.39
CA ASN A 27 20.57 20.18 37.98
C ASN A 27 19.92 20.25 36.60
N SER A 28 19.36 21.39 36.16
CA SER A 28 18.77 21.60 34.84
C SER A 28 19.86 21.72 33.75
N GLU A 29 21.00 22.35 34.03
CA GLU A 29 22.13 22.44 33.12
C GLU A 29 22.83 21.09 32.95
N ILE A 30 23.01 20.34 34.02
CA ILE A 30 23.53 18.95 33.98
C ILE A 30 22.62 18.08 33.11
N ALA A 31 21.29 18.15 33.27
CA ALA A 31 20.32 17.41 32.48
C ALA A 31 20.34 17.84 31.01
N ALA A 32 20.57 19.10 30.70
CA ALA A 32 20.71 19.60 29.32
C ALA A 32 21.99 19.08 28.67
N VAL A 33 23.12 19.09 29.36
CA VAL A 33 24.40 18.54 28.86
C VAL A 33 24.29 17.04 28.62
N LEU A 34 23.70 16.27 29.51
CA LEU A 34 23.50 14.82 29.36
C LEU A 34 22.59 14.50 28.15
N ARG A 35 21.52 15.29 27.93
CA ARG A 35 20.65 15.15 26.76
C ARG A 35 21.40 15.42 25.46
N GLU A 36 22.18 16.50 25.39
CA GLU A 36 22.95 16.80 24.19
C GLU A 36 24.02 15.73 23.91
N GLN A 37 24.68 15.21 24.94
CA GLN A 37 25.60 14.08 24.77
C GLN A 37 24.90 12.82 24.22
N ALA A 38 23.68 12.54 24.67
CA ALA A 38 22.89 11.43 24.16
C ALA A 38 22.43 11.68 22.71
N CYS A 39 22.04 12.92 22.35
CA CYS A 39 21.77 13.32 20.98
C CYS A 39 22.98 13.11 20.07
N LEU A 40 24.17 13.51 20.52
CA LEU A 40 25.41 13.31 19.78
C LEU A 40 25.75 11.82 19.58
N LYS A 41 25.47 10.95 20.57
CA LYS A 41 25.63 9.50 20.43
C LYS A 41 24.67 8.92 19.37
N ILE A 42 23.39 9.35 19.37
CA ILE A 42 22.44 8.93 18.33
C ILE A 42 22.93 9.41 16.96
N ARG A 43 23.33 10.69 16.85
CA ARG A 43 23.86 11.26 15.62
C ARG A 43 25.07 10.46 15.09
N ALA A 44 26.02 10.10 15.96
CA ALA A 44 27.21 9.33 15.60
C ALA A 44 26.89 7.91 15.11
N SER A 45 25.69 7.38 15.38
CA SER A 45 25.21 6.10 14.87
C SER A 45 24.51 6.19 13.51
N LEU A 46 24.47 7.36 12.87
CA LEU A 46 23.80 7.61 11.61
C LEU A 46 24.77 7.58 10.45
N ARG A 47 24.27 7.29 9.25
CA ARG A 47 25.00 7.38 7.98
C ARG A 47 25.03 8.81 7.47
N ALA A 48 25.94 9.06 6.53
CA ALA A 48 25.90 10.28 5.72
C ALA A 48 24.51 10.47 5.10
N GLY A 49 24.03 11.72 4.99
CA GLY A 49 22.68 12.07 4.59
C GLY A 49 21.63 11.95 5.70
N GLN A 50 21.74 10.98 6.61
CA GLN A 50 20.95 10.94 7.84
C GLN A 50 21.43 11.98 8.86
N HIS A 51 22.73 12.35 8.83
CA HIS A 51 23.31 13.39 9.68
C HIS A 51 22.66 14.75 9.44
N GLU A 52 22.49 15.16 8.17
CA GLU A 52 21.90 16.45 7.79
C GLU A 52 20.45 16.55 8.31
N MET A 53 19.72 15.45 8.28
CA MET A 53 18.37 15.38 8.87
C MET A 53 18.39 15.49 10.40
N ALA A 54 19.37 14.85 11.05
CA ALA A 54 19.56 14.93 12.51
C ALA A 54 20.07 16.31 12.99
N ASP A 55 20.81 17.02 12.14
CA ASP A 55 21.34 18.35 12.38
C ASP A 55 20.36 19.49 12.02
N TRP A 56 19.17 19.15 11.50
CA TRP A 56 18.15 20.11 11.11
C TRP A 56 17.73 21.04 12.27
N GLN A 57 17.70 22.34 12.01
CA GLN A 57 17.40 23.37 13.01
C GLN A 57 16.17 24.23 12.66
N GLY A 58 15.48 23.90 11.57
CA GLY A 58 14.29 24.63 11.11
C GLY A 58 14.32 24.93 9.62
N GLY A 59 13.17 25.36 9.10
CA GLY A 59 12.97 25.63 7.68
C GLY A 59 12.78 24.38 6.81
N PRO A 60 12.71 24.53 5.49
CA PRO A 60 12.56 23.41 4.57
C PRO A 60 13.85 22.60 4.46
N LEU A 61 13.71 21.27 4.35
CA LEU A 61 14.80 20.33 4.05
C LEU A 61 14.28 19.24 3.12
N ALA A 62 14.90 19.07 1.96
CA ALA A 62 14.68 17.92 1.10
C ALA A 62 15.68 16.81 1.43
N VAL A 63 15.21 15.56 1.46
CA VAL A 63 16.06 14.39 1.64
C VAL A 63 15.80 13.41 0.50
N SER A 64 16.71 13.39 -0.48
CA SER A 64 16.68 12.44 -1.59
C SER A 64 17.44 11.18 -1.20
N ALA A 65 16.74 10.03 -1.17
CA ALA A 65 17.26 8.81 -0.58
C ALA A 65 17.09 7.60 -1.51
N VAL A 66 18.17 6.88 -1.80
CA VAL A 66 18.12 5.65 -2.59
C VAL A 66 17.41 4.50 -1.83
N PRO A 67 16.96 3.44 -2.54
CA PRO A 67 16.40 2.25 -1.91
C PRO A 67 17.40 1.63 -0.93
N GLY A 68 16.97 1.34 0.31
CA GLY A 68 17.84 0.71 1.32
C GLY A 68 18.77 1.65 2.08
N ALA A 69 18.69 2.98 1.87
CA ALA A 69 19.51 3.98 2.58
C ALA A 69 19.10 4.21 4.05
N GLY A 70 18.00 3.63 4.52
CA GLY A 70 17.57 3.75 5.91
C GLY A 70 16.77 5.01 6.22
N LYS A 71 15.92 5.50 5.28
CA LYS A 71 15.04 6.67 5.43
C LYS A 71 14.33 6.73 6.79
N SER A 72 13.55 5.69 7.12
CA SER A 72 12.75 5.66 8.37
C SER A 72 13.62 5.66 9.63
N THR A 73 14.84 5.09 9.57
CA THR A 73 15.78 5.10 10.70
C THR A 73 16.35 6.50 10.93
N GLY A 74 16.75 7.18 9.86
CA GLY A 74 17.22 8.57 9.90
C GLY A 74 16.11 9.51 10.39
N MET A 75 14.89 9.37 9.86
CA MET A 75 13.73 10.17 10.26
C MET A 75 13.40 9.99 11.76
N ALA A 76 13.40 8.75 12.26
CA ALA A 76 13.13 8.49 13.68
C ALA A 76 14.20 9.11 14.59
N ALA A 77 15.46 9.04 14.20
CA ALA A 77 16.56 9.67 14.94
C ALA A 77 16.46 11.21 14.91
N ALA A 78 16.24 11.80 13.73
CA ALA A 78 16.04 13.24 13.57
C ALA A 78 14.85 13.74 14.40
N SER A 79 13.72 13.00 14.38
CA SER A 79 12.54 13.30 15.20
C SER A 79 12.88 13.33 16.69
N ALA A 80 13.56 12.28 17.18
CA ALA A 80 13.92 12.19 18.61
C ALA A 80 14.88 13.33 19.03
N ILE A 81 15.87 13.66 18.21
CA ILE A 81 16.82 14.76 18.45
C ILE A 81 16.09 16.11 18.44
N ALA A 82 15.19 16.35 17.45
CA ALA A 82 14.41 17.58 17.40
C ALA A 82 13.50 17.74 18.62
N ILE A 83 12.84 16.67 19.08
CA ILE A 83 12.02 16.65 20.29
C ILE A 83 12.86 16.98 21.51
N ALA A 84 14.04 16.36 21.64
CA ALA A 84 14.96 16.57 22.77
C ALA A 84 15.48 18.01 22.85
N ARG A 85 15.97 18.56 21.74
CA ARG A 85 16.54 19.92 21.65
C ARG A 85 15.50 21.00 21.88
N ASN A 86 14.29 20.83 21.31
CA ASN A 86 13.22 21.83 21.43
C ASN A 86 12.27 21.57 22.62
N GLN A 87 12.53 20.54 23.43
CA GLN A 87 11.72 20.17 24.61
C GLN A 87 10.24 20.06 24.28
N LEU A 88 9.93 19.40 23.14
CA LEU A 88 8.56 19.27 22.66
C LEU A 88 7.70 18.41 23.59
N HIS A 89 6.43 18.77 23.68
CA HIS A 89 5.45 18.12 24.56
C HIS A 89 4.10 18.03 23.85
N ASN A 90 3.09 17.42 24.49
CA ASN A 90 1.80 17.12 23.85
C ASN A 90 1.01 18.35 23.36
N ARG A 91 1.36 19.57 23.78
CA ARG A 91 0.72 20.82 23.30
C ARG A 91 1.40 21.43 22.09
N ARG A 92 2.67 21.07 21.81
CA ARG A 92 3.43 21.48 20.62
C ARG A 92 4.24 20.28 20.18
N GLN A 93 3.81 19.65 19.07
CA GLN A 93 4.28 18.33 18.63
C GLN A 93 5.00 18.42 17.29
N LEU A 94 5.94 17.50 17.10
CA LEU A 94 6.44 17.15 15.77
C LEU A 94 5.44 16.18 15.12
N ILE A 95 4.94 16.54 13.95
CA ILE A 95 4.02 15.72 13.19
C ILE A 95 4.80 14.93 12.15
N VAL A 96 4.67 13.62 12.17
CA VAL A 96 5.21 12.73 11.13
C VAL A 96 4.07 12.19 10.30
N VAL A 97 4.18 12.32 8.98
CA VAL A 97 3.16 11.87 8.04
C VAL A 97 3.73 10.80 7.11
N THR A 98 2.98 9.75 6.89
CA THR A 98 3.35 8.64 6.00
C THR A 98 2.12 8.13 5.24
N PHE A 99 2.35 7.27 4.23
CA PHE A 99 1.30 6.82 3.33
C PHE A 99 0.42 5.70 3.91
N THR A 100 1.03 4.75 4.68
CA THR A 100 0.34 3.56 5.18
C THR A 100 0.28 3.52 6.71
N ARG A 101 -0.72 2.80 7.24
CA ARG A 101 -0.86 2.59 8.69
C ARG A 101 0.31 1.78 9.26
N SER A 102 0.78 0.77 8.53
CA SER A 102 1.94 -0.04 8.93
C SER A 102 3.22 0.80 9.04
N ALA A 103 3.51 1.65 8.04
CA ALA A 103 4.64 2.58 8.11
C ALA A 103 4.52 3.55 9.28
N ALA A 104 3.31 4.06 9.57
CA ALA A 104 3.06 4.93 10.71
C ALA A 104 3.36 4.23 12.04
N ALA A 105 2.91 2.99 12.22
CA ALA A 105 3.17 2.18 13.41
C ALA A 105 4.68 1.90 13.58
N ASN A 106 5.37 1.53 12.49
CA ASN A 106 6.81 1.26 12.49
C ASN A 106 7.62 2.51 12.88
N ILE A 107 7.36 3.67 12.24
CA ILE A 107 8.03 4.94 12.56
C ILE A 107 7.75 5.34 14.00
N LYS A 108 6.51 5.24 14.46
CA LYS A 108 6.12 5.53 15.85
C LYS A 108 6.91 4.69 16.85
N THR A 109 7.06 3.40 16.60
CA THR A 109 7.85 2.49 17.42
C THR A 109 9.33 2.88 17.46
N LYS A 110 9.92 3.17 16.29
CA LYS A 110 11.32 3.61 16.19
C LYS A 110 11.58 4.93 16.92
N ILE A 111 10.69 5.92 16.79
CA ILE A 111 10.81 7.20 17.52
C ILE A 111 10.77 6.95 19.04
N ARG A 112 9.83 6.13 19.53
CA ARG A 112 9.75 5.79 20.96
C ARG A 112 11.02 5.12 21.47
N GLN A 113 11.59 4.18 20.71
CA GLN A 113 12.86 3.53 21.06
C GLN A 113 14.00 4.55 21.16
N ARG A 114 14.09 5.51 20.21
CA ARG A 114 15.11 6.56 20.26
C ARG A 114 14.90 7.53 21.45
N LEU A 115 13.66 7.93 21.74
CA LEU A 115 13.35 8.75 22.95
C LEU A 115 13.69 8.02 24.23
N GLN A 116 13.48 6.71 24.30
CA GLN A 116 13.88 5.88 25.44
C GLN A 116 15.41 5.87 25.61
N GLN A 117 16.19 5.80 24.53
CA GLN A 117 17.66 5.93 24.55
C GLN A 117 18.13 7.29 25.11
N LEU A 118 17.33 8.34 24.89
CA LEU A 118 17.56 9.68 25.43
C LEU A 118 17.06 9.85 26.86
N SER A 119 16.47 8.83 27.47
CA SER A 119 15.79 8.88 28.78
C SER A 119 14.71 9.96 28.85
N LEU A 120 14.02 10.24 27.72
CA LEU A 120 12.95 11.21 27.60
C LEU A 120 11.57 10.56 27.66
N TYR A 121 10.56 11.36 28.06
CA TYR A 121 9.16 10.99 27.94
C TYR A 121 8.81 10.69 26.48
N GLN A 122 8.10 9.58 26.24
CA GLN A 122 7.75 9.10 24.90
C GLN A 122 6.59 9.90 24.29
N GLY A 123 6.66 11.21 24.31
CA GLY A 123 5.68 12.16 23.79
C GLY A 123 6.32 13.27 22.98
N GLY A 124 5.56 14.36 22.71
CA GLY A 124 6.02 15.48 21.92
C GLY A 124 6.00 15.23 20.40
N PHE A 125 5.37 14.14 19.95
CA PHE A 125 5.18 13.84 18.53
C PHE A 125 3.85 13.11 18.29
N ALA A 126 3.37 13.22 17.06
CA ALA A 126 2.26 12.42 16.56
C ALA A 126 2.61 11.86 15.16
N VAL A 127 2.22 10.61 14.91
CA VAL A 127 2.42 9.96 13.61
C VAL A 127 1.05 9.64 13.03
N HIS A 128 0.80 10.10 11.81
CA HIS A 128 -0.47 9.96 11.12
C HIS A 128 -0.27 9.47 9.69
N THR A 129 -1.29 8.80 9.15
CA THR A 129 -1.47 8.81 7.70
C THR A 129 -2.00 10.16 7.28
N LEU A 130 -1.72 10.58 6.05
CA LEU A 130 -2.08 11.91 5.57
C LEU A 130 -3.60 12.17 5.64
N HIS A 131 -4.43 11.24 5.15
CA HIS A 131 -5.88 11.34 5.24
C HIS A 131 -6.40 11.32 6.70
N GLY A 132 -5.73 10.55 7.58
CA GLY A 132 -6.04 10.53 9.02
C GLY A 132 -5.76 11.87 9.69
N LEU A 133 -4.67 12.56 9.32
CA LEU A 133 -4.36 13.92 9.79
C LEU A 133 -5.44 14.92 9.32
N ALA A 134 -5.77 14.89 8.02
CA ALA A 134 -6.77 15.77 7.44
C ALA A 134 -8.15 15.58 8.08
N LEU A 135 -8.59 14.34 8.25
CA LEU A 135 -9.86 14.04 8.91
C LEU A 135 -9.88 14.53 10.36
N ASN A 136 -8.79 14.36 11.11
CA ASN A 136 -8.68 14.86 12.48
C ASN A 136 -8.83 16.39 12.58
N ILE A 137 -8.25 17.13 11.62
CA ILE A 137 -8.40 18.60 11.55
C ILE A 137 -9.87 18.96 11.26
N ALA A 138 -10.47 18.30 10.26
CA ALA A 138 -11.88 18.55 9.90
C ALA A 138 -12.83 18.24 11.06
N MET A 139 -12.60 17.17 11.82
CA MET A 139 -13.41 16.78 12.99
C MET A 139 -13.30 17.76 14.16
N ARG A 140 -12.15 18.41 14.35
CA ARG A 140 -12.00 19.43 15.39
C ARG A 140 -12.73 20.74 15.07
N HIS A 141 -13.02 21.00 13.80
CA HIS A 141 -13.66 22.21 13.30
C HIS A 141 -14.83 21.88 12.36
N PRO A 142 -15.89 21.19 12.83
CA PRO A 142 -16.96 20.69 11.97
C PRO A 142 -17.66 21.80 11.19
N ASP A 143 -17.92 22.94 11.83
CA ASP A 143 -18.60 24.10 11.22
C ASP A 143 -17.80 24.72 10.05
N LEU A 144 -16.47 24.60 10.07
CA LEU A 144 -15.57 25.17 9.04
C LEU A 144 -15.20 24.16 7.96
N SER A 145 -15.29 22.87 8.27
CA SER A 145 -14.93 21.79 7.34
C SER A 145 -15.86 21.69 6.13
N GLY A 146 -17.08 22.15 6.27
CA GLY A 146 -18.15 22.01 5.28
C GLY A 146 -18.67 20.57 5.15
N LEU A 147 -18.31 19.69 6.10
CA LEU A 147 -18.74 18.29 6.15
C LEU A 147 -19.68 18.07 7.35
N ASN A 148 -20.79 17.39 7.10
CA ASN A 148 -21.64 16.86 8.18
C ASN A 148 -21.08 15.50 8.62
N LEU A 149 -20.02 15.52 9.45
CA LEU A 149 -19.25 14.32 9.81
C LEU A 149 -20.06 13.29 10.64
N GLU A 150 -21.17 13.69 11.27
CA GLU A 150 -22.05 12.77 11.98
C GLU A 150 -22.83 11.86 11.05
N ASN A 151 -23.22 12.36 9.86
CA ASN A 151 -24.01 11.63 8.88
C ASN A 151 -23.21 11.23 7.62
N SER A 152 -22.03 11.82 7.42
CA SER A 152 -21.25 11.57 6.20
C SER A 152 -20.65 10.16 6.20
N THR A 153 -20.79 9.47 5.07
CA THR A 153 -20.26 8.13 4.85
C THR A 153 -19.14 8.17 3.80
N LEU A 154 -18.01 7.49 4.10
CA LEU A 154 -16.93 7.35 3.12
C LEU A 154 -17.39 6.48 1.95
N VAL A 155 -17.22 7.00 0.73
CA VAL A 155 -17.58 6.31 -0.51
C VAL A 155 -16.75 5.04 -0.70
N THR A 156 -17.43 3.92 -0.82
CA THR A 156 -16.80 2.65 -1.17
C THR A 156 -16.55 2.54 -2.68
N PRO A 157 -15.62 1.67 -3.13
CA PRO A 157 -15.36 1.49 -4.56
C PRO A 157 -16.61 1.16 -5.39
N THR A 158 -17.52 0.35 -4.86
CA THR A 158 -18.80 0.00 -5.53
C THR A 158 -19.75 1.18 -5.59
N GLN A 159 -19.87 1.93 -4.48
CA GLN A 159 -20.68 3.15 -4.46
C GLN A 159 -20.11 4.19 -5.44
N ASN A 160 -18.79 4.36 -5.49
CA ASN A 160 -18.15 5.25 -6.45
C ASN A 160 -18.46 4.87 -7.89
N HIS A 161 -18.41 3.58 -8.22
CA HIS A 161 -18.78 3.11 -9.55
C HIS A 161 -20.24 3.42 -9.92
N ARG A 162 -21.18 3.27 -8.97
CA ARG A 162 -22.59 3.64 -9.16
C ARG A 162 -22.78 5.16 -9.30
N LEU A 163 -22.06 5.95 -8.48
CA LEU A 163 -22.07 7.42 -8.57
C LEU A 163 -21.59 7.90 -9.94
N ILE A 164 -20.46 7.36 -10.42
CA ILE A 164 -19.92 7.71 -11.73
C ILE A 164 -20.91 7.38 -12.85
N ARG A 165 -21.57 6.21 -12.82
CA ARG A 165 -22.60 5.87 -13.81
C ARG A 165 -23.78 6.84 -13.76
N THR A 166 -24.28 7.15 -12.57
CA THR A 166 -25.38 8.12 -12.41
C THR A 166 -24.96 9.51 -12.92
N CYS A 167 -23.73 9.94 -12.61
CA CYS A 167 -23.15 11.17 -13.09
C CYS A 167 -23.13 11.25 -14.62
N VAL A 168 -22.71 10.17 -15.30
CA VAL A 168 -22.70 10.09 -16.77
C VAL A 168 -24.09 10.23 -17.35
N GLU A 169 -25.10 9.53 -16.80
CA GLU A 169 -26.48 9.62 -17.30
C GLU A 169 -27.08 11.03 -17.12
N LEU A 170 -26.83 11.68 -15.97
CA LEU A 170 -27.26 13.05 -15.72
C LEU A 170 -26.59 14.04 -16.70
N TRP A 171 -25.27 13.86 -16.92
CA TRP A 171 -24.54 14.72 -17.83
C TRP A 171 -25.04 14.58 -19.28
N ILE A 172 -25.29 13.35 -19.75
CA ILE A 172 -25.85 13.10 -21.10
C ILE A 172 -27.20 13.77 -21.29
N ALA A 173 -28.08 13.69 -20.29
CA ALA A 173 -29.41 14.30 -20.35
C ALA A 173 -29.34 15.83 -20.50
N GLU A 174 -28.38 16.49 -19.86
CA GLU A 174 -28.21 17.93 -19.90
C GLU A 174 -27.35 18.44 -21.08
N ASN A 175 -26.51 17.58 -21.70
CA ASN A 175 -25.56 17.94 -22.73
C ASN A 175 -25.76 17.14 -24.05
N PRO A 176 -26.98 17.12 -24.63
CA PRO A 176 -27.26 16.26 -25.80
C PRO A 176 -26.42 16.61 -27.04
N ARG A 177 -26.04 17.89 -27.23
CA ARG A 177 -25.22 18.32 -28.37
C ARG A 177 -23.79 17.79 -28.27
N ARG A 178 -23.13 17.98 -27.11
CA ARG A 178 -21.78 17.46 -26.89
C ARG A 178 -21.75 15.92 -26.95
N TYR A 179 -22.76 15.26 -26.40
CA TYR A 179 -22.91 13.82 -26.51
C TYR A 179 -23.03 13.34 -27.95
N GLN A 180 -23.76 14.09 -28.79
CA GLN A 180 -23.89 13.77 -30.20
C GLN A 180 -22.53 13.86 -30.96
N VAL A 181 -21.71 14.87 -30.64
CA VAL A 181 -20.36 15.01 -31.24
C VAL A 181 -19.48 13.80 -30.89
N LEU A 182 -19.52 13.36 -29.62
CA LEU A 182 -18.81 12.15 -29.20
C LEU A 182 -19.34 10.89 -29.87
N LEU A 183 -20.66 10.79 -30.08
CA LEU A 183 -21.28 9.65 -30.74
C LEU A 183 -20.89 9.53 -32.20
N GLU A 184 -20.85 10.65 -32.93
CA GLU A 184 -20.44 10.71 -34.34
C GLU A 184 -18.96 10.37 -34.48
N GLY A 185 -18.09 10.84 -33.59
CA GLY A 185 -16.66 10.56 -33.60
C GLY A 185 -16.00 11.06 -34.91
N GLN A 186 -14.93 10.38 -35.37
CA GLN A 186 -14.19 10.77 -36.57
C GLN A 186 -14.92 10.42 -37.86
N GLN A 187 -15.59 9.27 -37.90
CA GLN A 187 -16.30 8.78 -39.05
C GLN A 187 -17.55 8.02 -38.64
N PHE A 188 -18.71 8.46 -39.10
CA PHE A 188 -19.98 7.82 -38.83
C PHE A 188 -20.79 7.69 -40.13
N ASP A 189 -21.13 6.47 -40.49
CA ASP A 189 -21.87 6.14 -41.71
C ASP A 189 -23.40 6.21 -41.57
N GLY A 190 -23.91 6.43 -40.32
CA GLY A 190 -25.33 6.55 -40.00
C GLY A 190 -26.02 5.20 -39.77
N GLU A 191 -25.28 4.07 -39.72
CA GLU A 191 -25.86 2.77 -39.47
C GLU A 191 -26.37 2.65 -38.01
N GLU A 192 -27.61 2.21 -37.83
CA GLU A 192 -28.28 2.17 -36.50
C GLU A 192 -27.62 1.16 -35.56
N THR A 193 -27.15 0.03 -36.05
CA THR A 193 -26.44 -0.97 -35.23
C THR A 193 -25.13 -0.42 -34.66
N GLU A 194 -24.38 0.31 -35.50
CA GLU A 194 -23.14 0.98 -35.07
C GLU A 194 -23.42 2.11 -34.07
N ARG A 195 -24.52 2.85 -34.30
CA ARG A 195 -24.96 3.91 -33.40
C ARG A 195 -25.26 3.36 -31.99
N LEU A 196 -26.03 2.25 -31.91
CA LEU A 196 -26.36 1.60 -30.65
C LEU A 196 -25.10 1.05 -29.94
N ARG A 197 -24.17 0.48 -30.72
CA ARG A 197 -22.87 0.01 -30.20
C ARG A 197 -22.07 1.16 -29.59
N ARG A 198 -21.89 2.28 -30.30
CA ARG A 198 -21.18 3.46 -29.82
C ARG A 198 -21.85 4.08 -28.57
N GLN A 199 -23.18 4.16 -28.55
CA GLN A 199 -23.94 4.61 -27.37
C GLN A 199 -23.63 3.73 -26.16
N SER A 200 -23.62 2.42 -26.30
CA SER A 200 -23.27 1.51 -25.23
C SER A 200 -21.85 1.74 -24.74
N VAL A 201 -20.86 1.79 -25.64
CA VAL A 201 -19.44 1.99 -25.29
C VAL A 201 -19.21 3.35 -24.61
N LEU A 202 -19.81 4.44 -25.12
CA LEU A 202 -19.71 5.76 -24.48
C LEU A 202 -20.25 5.75 -23.05
N ARG A 203 -21.41 5.12 -22.80
CA ARG A 203 -22.07 5.11 -21.47
C ARG A 203 -21.39 4.17 -20.47
N THR A 204 -20.86 3.04 -20.92
CA THR A 204 -20.37 1.99 -20.02
C THR A 204 -18.86 1.98 -19.86
N GLU A 205 -18.11 2.55 -20.81
CA GLU A 205 -16.65 2.49 -20.82
C GLU A 205 -16.02 3.89 -20.86
N ILE A 206 -16.26 4.69 -21.91
CA ILE A 206 -15.49 5.91 -22.20
C ILE A 206 -15.77 7.01 -21.18
N LEU A 207 -17.05 7.44 -21.04
CA LEU A 207 -17.41 8.53 -20.14
C LEU A 207 -17.20 8.16 -18.66
N PRO A 208 -17.49 6.93 -18.20
CA PRO A 208 -17.13 6.53 -16.84
C PRO A 208 -15.62 6.55 -16.57
N GLN A 209 -14.80 6.12 -17.54
CA GLN A 209 -13.34 6.17 -17.42
C GLN A 209 -12.83 7.62 -17.39
N LEU A 210 -13.32 8.48 -18.28
CA LEU A 210 -13.00 9.91 -18.30
C LEU A 210 -13.35 10.55 -16.95
N ALA A 211 -14.59 10.36 -16.47
CA ALA A 211 -15.06 10.91 -15.21
C ALA A 211 -14.16 10.44 -14.04
N LYS A 212 -13.91 9.14 -13.93
CA LYS A 212 -13.09 8.59 -12.86
C LYS A 212 -11.68 9.18 -12.87
N THR A 213 -11.03 9.22 -14.03
CA THR A 213 -9.66 9.71 -14.18
C THR A 213 -9.56 11.19 -13.87
N VAL A 214 -10.42 12.02 -14.48
CA VAL A 214 -10.32 13.47 -14.37
C VAL A 214 -10.78 13.97 -12.99
N ILE A 215 -11.84 13.41 -12.43
CA ILE A 215 -12.30 13.81 -11.09
C ILE A 215 -11.20 13.57 -10.07
N HIS A 216 -10.54 12.43 -10.15
CA HIS A 216 -9.44 12.13 -9.24
C HIS A 216 -8.23 13.04 -9.48
N GLU A 217 -7.80 13.23 -10.74
CA GLU A 217 -6.67 14.08 -11.11
C GLU A 217 -6.91 15.55 -10.70
N ALA A 218 -8.05 16.12 -11.06
CA ALA A 218 -8.39 17.50 -10.76
C ALA A 218 -8.54 17.74 -9.24
N LYS A 219 -9.30 16.87 -8.57
CA LYS A 219 -9.60 17.03 -7.15
C LYS A 219 -8.36 16.93 -6.26
N SER A 220 -7.49 15.95 -6.53
CA SER A 220 -6.22 15.79 -5.80
C SER A 220 -5.17 16.85 -6.13
N SER A 221 -5.40 17.62 -7.20
CA SER A 221 -4.59 18.77 -7.57
C SER A 221 -5.18 20.11 -7.08
N GLY A 222 -6.34 20.08 -6.42
CA GLY A 222 -7.02 21.28 -5.92
C GLY A 222 -7.84 22.04 -6.96
N LEU A 223 -8.04 21.46 -8.16
CA LEU A 223 -8.83 22.08 -9.23
C LEU A 223 -10.32 21.82 -9.01
N SER A 224 -11.12 22.86 -9.23
CA SER A 224 -12.59 22.81 -9.23
C SER A 224 -13.13 22.41 -10.62
N PRO A 225 -14.43 22.05 -10.74
CA PRO A 225 -15.08 21.91 -12.05
C PRO A 225 -15.00 23.17 -12.89
N GLU A 226 -15.08 24.35 -12.27
CA GLU A 226 -15.02 25.66 -12.90
C GLU A 226 -13.65 25.90 -13.53
N ASP A 227 -12.56 25.53 -12.85
CA ASP A 227 -11.19 25.62 -13.38
C ASP A 227 -11.04 24.79 -14.66
N LEU A 228 -11.61 23.57 -14.69
CA LEU A 228 -11.58 22.73 -15.90
C LEU A 228 -12.36 23.35 -17.06
N LEU A 229 -13.48 24.04 -16.78
CA LEU A 229 -14.25 24.75 -17.79
C LEU A 229 -13.49 25.97 -18.32
N GLU A 230 -12.78 26.71 -17.46
CA GLU A 230 -11.89 27.80 -17.88
C GLU A 230 -10.72 27.29 -18.75
N MET A 231 -10.08 26.19 -18.33
CA MET A 231 -9.04 25.54 -19.14
C MET A 231 -9.56 25.06 -20.50
N SER A 232 -10.82 24.61 -20.60
CA SER A 232 -11.43 24.19 -21.86
C SER A 232 -11.65 25.33 -22.85
N ALA A 233 -11.68 26.59 -22.37
CA ALA A 233 -11.79 27.78 -23.22
C ALA A 233 -10.45 28.14 -23.90
N LEU A 234 -9.31 27.53 -23.48
CA LEU A 234 -8.05 27.65 -24.19
C LEU A 234 -8.11 26.82 -25.48
N ASP A 235 -7.58 27.36 -26.55
CA ASP A 235 -7.58 26.64 -27.84
C ASP A 235 -6.60 25.46 -27.79
N THR A 236 -7.15 24.26 -27.65
CA THR A 236 -6.41 22.99 -27.67
C THR A 236 -6.47 22.30 -29.03
N GLY A 237 -7.20 22.86 -30.01
CA GLY A 237 -7.50 22.16 -31.27
C GLY A 237 -8.32 20.88 -31.09
N ASP A 238 -8.98 20.72 -29.92
CA ASP A 238 -9.78 19.56 -29.53
C ASP A 238 -11.24 19.71 -29.97
N GLY A 239 -11.62 19.05 -31.05
CA GLY A 239 -13.01 19.06 -31.54
C GLY A 239 -14.03 18.38 -30.64
N TYR A 240 -13.61 17.65 -29.57
CA TYR A 240 -14.48 16.99 -28.60
C TYR A 240 -14.73 17.80 -27.35
N GLU A 241 -14.02 18.92 -27.14
CA GLU A 241 -14.08 19.74 -25.91
C GLU A 241 -13.90 18.87 -24.64
N ILE A 242 -12.85 18.01 -24.62
CA ILE A 242 -12.68 16.96 -23.60
C ILE A 242 -12.69 17.53 -22.19
N LEU A 243 -11.99 18.64 -21.92
CA LEU A 243 -11.95 19.28 -20.60
C LEU A 243 -13.32 19.84 -20.18
N ALA A 244 -14.14 20.35 -21.13
CA ALA A 244 -15.50 20.80 -20.82
C ALA A 244 -16.43 19.62 -20.50
N VAL A 245 -16.30 18.49 -21.21
CA VAL A 245 -17.00 17.25 -20.87
C VAL A 245 -16.60 16.78 -19.47
N ALA A 246 -15.32 16.77 -19.19
CA ALA A 246 -14.76 16.36 -17.90
C ALA A 246 -15.21 17.27 -16.75
N GLY A 247 -15.18 18.60 -16.93
CA GLY A 247 -15.65 19.58 -15.95
C GLY A 247 -17.13 19.39 -15.63
N GLY A 248 -17.96 19.18 -16.67
CA GLY A 248 -19.39 18.89 -16.50
C GLY A 248 -19.66 17.57 -15.73
N LEU A 249 -18.91 16.52 -16.03
CA LEU A 249 -18.98 15.25 -15.29
C LEU A 249 -18.57 15.45 -13.82
N TYR A 250 -17.50 16.19 -13.57
CA TYR A 250 -17.03 16.49 -12.22
C TYR A 250 -18.05 17.31 -11.42
N GLN A 251 -18.69 18.30 -12.03
CA GLN A 251 -19.75 19.09 -11.40
C GLN A 251 -20.92 18.18 -10.94
N LYS A 252 -21.35 17.23 -11.80
CA LYS A 252 -22.41 16.27 -11.43
C LYS A 252 -21.98 15.35 -10.29
N TYR A 253 -20.74 14.90 -10.31
CA TYR A 253 -20.20 14.06 -9.23
C TYR A 253 -20.22 14.79 -7.88
N GLN A 254 -19.75 16.04 -7.82
CA GLN A 254 -19.78 16.83 -6.59
C GLN A 254 -21.22 17.06 -6.09
N ALA A 255 -22.16 17.36 -6.99
CA ALA A 255 -23.56 17.52 -6.61
C ALA A 255 -24.16 16.24 -6.01
N LEU A 256 -23.82 15.08 -6.59
CA LEU A 256 -24.26 13.78 -6.09
C LEU A 256 -23.64 13.44 -4.72
N LEU A 257 -22.36 13.73 -4.50
CA LEU A 257 -21.71 13.52 -3.19
C LEU A 257 -22.42 14.34 -2.11
N ARG A 258 -22.64 15.65 -2.38
CA ARG A 258 -23.30 16.55 -1.42
C ARG A 258 -24.75 16.12 -1.11
N SER A 259 -25.52 15.74 -2.13
CA SER A 259 -26.93 15.34 -1.97
C SER A 259 -27.11 14.02 -1.21
N ARG A 260 -26.09 13.17 -1.14
CA ARG A 260 -26.11 11.87 -0.45
C ARG A 260 -25.26 11.84 0.82
N GLU A 261 -24.73 12.98 1.23
CA GLU A 261 -23.81 13.09 2.38
C GLU A 261 -22.61 12.10 2.30
N PHE A 262 -22.08 11.94 1.09
CA PHE A 262 -20.91 11.10 0.84
C PHE A 262 -19.64 11.93 0.84
N ILE A 263 -18.54 11.34 1.34
CA ILE A 263 -17.19 11.89 1.27
C ILE A 263 -16.24 10.90 0.60
N ASP A 264 -15.33 11.38 -0.24
CA ASP A 264 -14.20 10.63 -0.74
C ASP A 264 -12.90 11.05 -0.03
N TYR A 265 -11.80 10.38 -0.34
CA TYR A 265 -10.51 10.66 0.30
C TYR A 265 -9.99 12.07 0.03
N ASP A 266 -10.16 12.59 -1.19
CA ASP A 266 -9.73 13.94 -1.54
C ASP A 266 -10.58 15.01 -0.80
N GLU A 267 -11.88 14.73 -0.55
CA GLU A 267 -12.74 15.60 0.21
C GLU A 267 -12.28 15.79 1.66
N MET A 268 -11.63 14.77 2.26
CA MET A 268 -11.05 14.91 3.60
C MET A 268 -9.92 15.96 3.62
N ILE A 269 -9.08 15.97 2.57
CA ILE A 269 -7.99 16.95 2.45
C ILE A 269 -8.55 18.34 2.19
N LEU A 270 -9.52 18.47 1.27
CA LEU A 270 -10.19 19.74 0.97
C LEU A 270 -10.91 20.31 2.20
N ALA A 271 -11.54 19.47 3.01
CA ALA A 271 -12.19 19.89 4.25
C ALA A 271 -11.17 20.45 5.25
N ALA A 272 -10.01 19.80 5.41
CA ALA A 272 -8.94 20.31 6.26
C ALA A 272 -8.40 21.65 5.74
N LEU A 273 -8.23 21.79 4.43
CA LEU A 273 -7.78 23.06 3.82
C LEU A 273 -8.80 24.18 4.05
N ARG A 274 -10.12 23.92 3.90
CA ARG A 274 -11.17 24.89 4.23
C ARG A 274 -11.10 25.37 5.69
N VAL A 275 -10.80 24.46 6.62
CA VAL A 275 -10.54 24.84 8.03
C VAL A 275 -9.34 25.75 8.14
N LEU A 276 -8.24 25.45 7.44
CA LEU A 276 -7.00 26.25 7.48
C LEU A 276 -7.11 27.56 6.69
N ASP A 277 -8.14 27.77 5.88
CA ASP A 277 -8.42 29.07 5.25
C ASP A 277 -9.03 30.06 6.26
N ASN A 278 -9.59 29.56 7.38
CA ASN A 278 -10.01 30.43 8.47
C ASN A 278 -8.80 30.81 9.34
N PRO A 279 -8.45 32.12 9.47
CA PRO A 279 -7.24 32.56 10.17
C PRO A 279 -7.17 32.13 11.64
N ARG A 280 -8.32 32.06 12.34
CA ARG A 280 -8.37 31.67 13.76
C ARG A 280 -8.13 30.18 13.93
N ALA A 281 -8.83 29.34 13.15
CA ALA A 281 -8.65 27.88 13.17
C ALA A 281 -7.23 27.51 12.73
N LYS A 282 -6.71 28.14 11.67
CA LYS A 282 -5.33 27.97 11.21
C LYS A 282 -4.32 28.25 12.32
N ALA A 283 -4.45 29.36 13.03
CA ALA A 283 -3.55 29.71 14.13
C ALA A 283 -3.62 28.71 15.29
N ILE A 284 -4.80 28.13 15.57
CA ILE A 284 -4.96 27.10 16.62
C ILE A 284 -4.23 25.83 16.22
N GLU A 285 -4.42 25.35 14.99
CA GLU A 285 -3.76 24.15 14.47
C GLU A 285 -2.26 24.31 14.39
N GLN A 286 -1.76 25.42 13.85
CA GLN A 286 -0.35 25.73 13.73
C GLN A 286 0.37 25.85 15.09
N LYS A 287 -0.28 26.36 16.14
CA LYS A 287 0.30 26.42 17.50
C LYS A 287 0.63 25.04 18.08
N GLN A 288 -0.11 24.00 17.66
CA GLN A 288 0.12 22.64 18.10
C GLN A 288 1.24 21.95 17.32
N VAL A 289 1.64 22.49 16.16
CA VAL A 289 2.63 21.90 15.27
C VAL A 289 3.97 22.66 15.43
N PHE A 290 5.03 21.94 15.74
CA PHE A 290 6.39 22.47 15.72
C PHE A 290 7.02 22.35 14.32
N ALA A 291 6.87 21.17 13.71
CA ALA A 291 7.37 20.85 12.38
C ALA A 291 6.58 19.69 11.79
N VAL A 292 6.62 19.55 10.48
CA VAL A 292 6.07 18.42 9.74
C VAL A 292 7.19 17.66 9.04
N PHE A 293 7.26 16.34 9.28
CA PHE A 293 8.16 15.42 8.59
C PHE A 293 7.32 14.49 7.71
N GLU A 294 7.57 14.50 6.41
CA GLU A 294 6.84 13.72 5.41
C GLU A 294 7.71 12.55 4.91
N ASP A 295 7.22 11.31 5.04
CA ASP A 295 7.82 10.11 4.49
C ASP A 295 7.19 9.76 3.13
N GLU A 296 7.97 9.16 2.23
CA GLU A 296 7.58 8.81 0.86
C GLU A 296 7.03 10.01 0.07
N ALA A 297 7.67 11.17 0.21
CA ALA A 297 7.23 12.45 -0.34
C ALA A 297 7.01 12.45 -1.87
N GLN A 298 7.61 11.51 -2.61
CA GLN A 298 7.42 11.35 -4.05
C GLN A 298 6.01 10.83 -4.42
N ASP A 299 5.25 10.32 -3.46
CA ASP A 299 3.89 9.81 -3.68
C ASP A 299 2.80 10.83 -3.29
N SER A 300 3.17 12.02 -2.82
CA SER A 300 2.22 13.05 -2.39
C SER A 300 1.70 13.88 -3.56
N THR A 301 0.40 14.20 -3.49
CA THR A 301 -0.26 15.08 -4.46
C THR A 301 -0.03 16.57 -4.13
N PRO A 302 -0.27 17.51 -5.07
CA PRO A 302 -0.18 18.94 -4.81
C PRO A 302 -1.02 19.39 -3.62
N LEU A 303 -2.28 18.93 -3.57
CA LEU A 303 -3.24 19.26 -2.52
C LEU A 303 -2.74 18.81 -1.13
N GLN A 304 -2.16 17.62 -1.07
CA GLN A 304 -1.58 17.05 0.15
C GLN A 304 -0.37 17.86 0.61
N THR A 305 0.51 18.22 -0.32
CA THR A 305 1.69 19.05 -0.04
C THR A 305 1.27 20.44 0.47
N GLU A 306 0.21 21.03 -0.09
CA GLU A 306 -0.31 22.33 0.37
C GLU A 306 -0.81 22.28 1.82
N LEU A 307 -1.57 21.22 2.18
CA LEU A 307 -2.02 21.01 3.55
C LEU A 307 -0.84 20.97 4.52
N LEU A 308 0.18 20.16 4.22
CA LEU A 308 1.37 20.01 5.08
C LEU A 308 2.17 21.30 5.18
N LYS A 309 2.37 22.03 4.07
CA LYS A 309 3.03 23.34 4.07
C LYS A 309 2.30 24.35 4.94
N LYS A 310 0.98 24.47 4.82
CA LYS A 310 0.16 25.39 5.63
C LYS A 310 0.30 25.08 7.13
N LEU A 311 0.34 23.81 7.52
CA LEU A 311 0.52 23.40 8.91
C LEU A 311 1.92 23.67 9.46
N ALA A 312 2.94 23.54 8.64
CA ALA A 312 4.34 23.67 9.02
C ALA A 312 4.81 25.14 9.25
N ILE A 313 3.97 26.13 8.96
CA ILE A 313 4.28 27.55 9.18
C ILE A 313 4.14 27.90 10.66
N ASP A 314 5.17 28.53 11.25
CA ASP A 314 5.10 29.02 12.62
C ASP A 314 4.17 30.26 12.69
N PRO A 315 3.06 30.21 13.46
CA PRO A 315 2.11 31.32 13.55
C PRO A 315 2.71 32.59 14.19
N GLU A 316 3.78 32.45 14.97
CA GLU A 316 4.51 33.58 15.55
C GLU A 316 5.48 34.24 14.54
N ARG A 317 5.80 33.52 13.45
CA ARG A 317 6.69 33.95 12.36
C ARG A 317 6.10 33.62 10.99
N PRO A 318 4.95 34.19 10.63
CA PRO A 318 4.21 33.78 9.43
C PRO A 318 4.96 33.97 8.10
N ASN A 319 5.98 34.84 8.09
CA ASN A 319 6.83 35.10 6.93
C ASN A 319 8.10 34.23 6.89
N SER A 320 8.33 33.38 7.90
CA SER A 320 9.47 32.46 7.91
C SER A 320 9.13 31.23 7.03
N PRO A 321 10.14 30.62 6.40
CA PRO A 321 9.94 29.36 5.69
C PRO A 321 9.31 28.29 6.60
N PRO A 322 8.46 27.40 6.06
CA PRO A 322 7.81 26.36 6.85
C PRO A 322 8.84 25.37 7.44
N ASN A 323 8.60 24.92 8.65
CA ASN A 323 9.38 23.86 9.28
C ASN A 323 8.99 22.51 8.71
N PHE A 324 9.51 22.18 7.53
CA PHE A 324 9.04 21.09 6.70
C PHE A 324 10.20 20.25 6.16
N ILE A 325 10.30 19.00 6.61
CA ILE A 325 11.22 17.99 6.05
C ILE A 325 10.43 17.05 5.15
N ARG A 326 10.89 16.88 3.90
CA ARG A 326 10.35 15.93 2.94
C ARG A 326 11.40 14.88 2.61
N VAL A 327 11.08 13.61 2.90
CA VAL A 327 11.98 12.47 2.67
C VAL A 327 11.36 11.57 1.61
N GLY A 328 12.11 11.25 0.56
CA GLY A 328 11.60 10.43 -0.52
C GLY A 328 12.68 9.91 -1.45
N ASP A 329 12.27 9.05 -2.38
CA ASP A 329 13.05 8.60 -3.51
C ASP A 329 12.32 8.93 -4.82
N PRO A 330 12.75 9.96 -5.55
CA PRO A 330 12.10 10.34 -6.82
C PRO A 330 12.01 9.17 -7.82
N ASN A 331 12.98 8.25 -7.76
CA ASN A 331 13.08 7.10 -8.63
C ASN A 331 12.16 5.93 -8.23
N GLN A 332 11.49 6.02 -7.06
CA GLN A 332 10.46 5.08 -6.61
C GLN A 332 9.02 5.63 -6.74
N ALA A 333 8.79 6.68 -7.52
CA ALA A 333 7.45 7.18 -7.82
C ALA A 333 6.77 6.27 -8.87
N ILE A 334 5.99 5.31 -8.40
CA ILE A 334 5.33 4.27 -9.22
C ILE A 334 3.81 4.30 -9.15
N ASN A 335 3.23 5.34 -8.58
CA ASN A 335 1.79 5.45 -8.37
C ASN A 335 1.14 6.50 -9.27
N SER A 336 1.88 7.15 -10.16
CA SER A 336 1.39 8.28 -10.97
C SER A 336 0.31 7.90 -12.00
N THR A 337 0.19 6.62 -12.36
CA THR A 337 -0.93 6.12 -13.17
C THR A 337 -2.21 5.92 -12.34
N PHE A 338 -2.08 5.63 -11.05
CA PHE A 338 -3.21 5.31 -10.17
C PHE A 338 -3.62 6.49 -9.28
N THR A 339 -2.69 7.39 -8.99
CA THR A 339 -2.89 8.59 -8.18
C THR A 339 -2.33 9.80 -8.93
N PRO A 340 -2.78 11.00 -8.65
CA PRO A 340 -2.23 12.24 -9.22
C PRO A 340 -0.84 12.61 -8.68
N ALA A 341 -0.21 11.72 -7.92
CA ALA A 341 1.16 11.91 -7.48
C ALA A 341 2.09 11.97 -8.70
N ASP A 342 2.71 13.11 -8.91
CA ASP A 342 3.66 13.33 -9.99
C ASP A 342 5.05 13.56 -9.39
N PRO A 343 6.07 12.75 -9.75
CA PRO A 343 7.42 12.91 -9.24
C PRO A 343 8.01 14.31 -9.47
N ILE A 344 7.48 15.07 -10.41
CA ILE A 344 7.93 16.43 -10.72
C ILE A 344 7.87 17.35 -9.49
N TYR A 345 6.83 17.25 -8.66
CA TYR A 345 6.67 18.12 -7.48
C TYR A 345 7.73 17.87 -6.40
N PHE A 346 8.10 16.62 -6.20
CA PHE A 346 9.16 16.30 -5.26
C PHE A 346 10.54 16.63 -5.85
N ASN A 347 10.74 16.43 -7.15
CA ASN A 347 11.96 16.85 -7.85
C ASN A 347 12.15 18.36 -7.77
N GLN A 348 11.13 19.16 -8.06
CA GLN A 348 11.19 20.63 -7.91
C GLN A 348 11.54 21.05 -6.49
N PHE A 349 10.92 20.43 -5.49
CA PHE A 349 11.26 20.72 -4.10
C PHE A 349 12.70 20.36 -3.76
N CYS A 350 13.25 19.28 -4.32
CA CYS A 350 14.66 18.93 -4.18
C CYS A 350 15.56 19.97 -4.85
N ASP A 351 15.22 20.43 -6.07
CA ASP A 351 15.98 21.42 -6.82
C ASP A 351 15.97 22.79 -6.13
N ASP A 352 14.81 23.23 -5.62
CA ASP A 352 14.68 24.46 -4.82
C ASP A 352 15.54 24.40 -3.54
N CYS A 353 15.51 23.26 -2.85
CA CYS A 353 16.34 23.06 -1.66
C CYS A 353 17.83 22.96 -1.99
N GLU A 354 18.20 22.41 -3.15
CA GLU A 354 19.59 22.32 -3.60
C GLU A 354 20.20 23.72 -3.81
N VAL A 355 19.46 24.64 -4.44
CA VAL A 355 19.88 26.05 -4.61
C VAL A 355 20.14 26.72 -3.27
N GLU A 356 19.38 26.39 -2.24
CA GLU A 356 19.52 26.92 -0.88
C GLU A 356 20.51 26.13 0.00
N ASN A 357 21.20 25.11 -0.51
CA ASN A 357 22.05 24.18 0.26
C ASN A 357 21.25 23.43 1.36
N LYS A 358 20.00 23.10 1.09
CA LYS A 358 19.07 22.39 1.97
C LYS A 358 18.62 21.03 1.39
N LEU A 359 19.40 20.46 0.49
CA LEU A 359 19.22 19.10 -0.04
C LEU A 359 20.20 18.15 0.64
N ALA A 360 19.68 17.17 1.39
CA ALA A 360 20.46 16.06 1.89
C ALA A 360 20.33 14.86 0.93
N THR A 361 21.43 14.16 0.68
CA THR A 361 21.47 12.99 -0.20
C THR A 361 21.86 11.75 0.58
N MET A 362 21.02 10.72 0.56
CA MET A 362 21.26 9.42 1.16
C MET A 362 21.51 8.39 0.07
N ASP A 363 22.74 8.25 -0.38
CA ASP A 363 23.16 7.37 -1.50
C ASP A 363 23.76 6.01 -1.06
N GLY A 364 24.13 5.87 0.21
CA GLY A 364 24.65 4.64 0.79
C GLY A 364 23.53 3.66 1.18
N ALA A 365 23.45 2.51 0.53
CA ALA A 365 22.43 1.48 0.76
C ALA A 365 23.02 0.18 1.30
N GLY A 366 22.61 -0.24 2.50
CA GLY A 366 23.03 -1.50 3.14
C GLY A 366 22.15 -2.71 2.81
N ARG A 367 21.10 -2.55 1.98
CA ARG A 367 20.10 -3.61 1.73
C ARG A 367 20.62 -4.73 0.82
N SER A 368 21.22 -4.38 -0.31
CA SER A 368 21.48 -5.32 -1.41
C SER A 368 22.97 -5.58 -1.61
N THR A 369 23.32 -6.71 -2.21
CA THR A 369 24.69 -7.00 -2.61
C THR A 369 25.16 -6.05 -3.72
N GLN A 370 26.49 -5.90 -3.88
CA GLN A 370 27.10 -4.99 -4.87
C GLN A 370 26.57 -5.26 -6.30
N VAL A 371 26.50 -6.51 -6.75
CA VAL A 371 26.09 -6.84 -8.12
C VAL A 371 24.64 -6.45 -8.42
N ILE A 372 23.74 -6.51 -7.44
CA ILE A 372 22.34 -6.07 -7.57
C ILE A 372 22.28 -4.54 -7.66
N ILE A 373 23.07 -3.84 -6.83
CA ILE A 373 23.21 -2.39 -6.87
C ILE A 373 23.74 -1.95 -8.24
N ASP A 374 24.77 -2.60 -8.75
CA ASP A 374 25.36 -2.27 -10.06
C ASP A 374 24.35 -2.50 -11.19
N ALA A 375 23.57 -3.58 -11.13
CA ALA A 375 22.51 -3.85 -12.12
C ALA A 375 21.39 -2.79 -12.10
N ALA A 376 20.97 -2.32 -10.92
CA ALA A 376 19.97 -1.28 -10.78
C ALA A 376 20.50 0.09 -11.29
N ASN A 377 21.76 0.41 -10.98
CA ASN A 377 22.42 1.62 -11.48
C ASN A 377 22.59 1.59 -13.01
N GLU A 378 23.01 0.46 -13.57
CA GLU A 378 23.18 0.28 -15.03
C GLU A 378 21.83 0.49 -15.75
N MET A 379 20.76 -0.12 -15.23
CA MET A 379 19.40 0.07 -15.76
C MET A 379 19.01 1.55 -15.76
N LEU A 380 19.16 2.25 -14.63
CA LEU A 380 18.80 3.66 -14.49
C LEU A 380 19.58 4.52 -15.48
N GLN A 381 20.90 4.35 -15.56
CA GLN A 381 21.77 5.11 -16.46
C GLN A 381 21.44 4.85 -17.92
N TRP A 382 21.19 3.59 -18.28
CA TRP A 382 20.83 3.22 -19.64
C TRP A 382 19.49 3.86 -20.05
N VAL A 383 18.45 3.77 -19.21
CA VAL A 383 17.14 4.38 -19.51
C VAL A 383 17.27 5.89 -19.70
N ASN A 384 18.03 6.59 -18.85
CA ASN A 384 18.25 8.04 -18.94
C ASN A 384 19.11 8.46 -20.16
N SER A 385 19.88 7.54 -20.74
CA SER A 385 20.68 7.79 -21.94
C SER A 385 20.05 7.27 -23.25
N SER A 386 18.93 6.57 -23.16
CA SER A 386 18.24 5.93 -24.27
C SER A 386 17.25 6.85 -24.98
N GLU A 387 16.59 6.34 -26.01
CA GLU A 387 15.50 7.03 -26.69
C GLU A 387 14.29 7.31 -25.77
N PHE A 388 14.17 6.62 -24.66
CA PHE A 388 13.11 6.83 -23.67
C PHE A 388 13.29 8.13 -22.87
N ALA A 389 14.43 8.80 -22.97
CA ALA A 389 14.72 10.08 -22.29
C ALA A 389 14.64 11.31 -23.22
N LYS A 390 14.03 11.17 -24.42
CA LYS A 390 13.97 12.26 -25.42
C LYS A 390 13.15 13.48 -24.98
N ILE A 391 12.08 13.25 -24.21
CA ILE A 391 11.19 14.33 -23.74
C ILE A 391 11.71 14.84 -22.40
N GLU A 392 11.93 13.94 -21.46
CA GLU A 392 12.39 14.20 -20.11
C GLU A 392 13.12 12.95 -19.59
N LYS A 393 14.04 13.07 -18.62
CA LYS A 393 14.66 11.89 -18.02
C LYS A 393 13.65 11.14 -17.14
N PRO A 394 13.42 9.84 -17.38
CA PRO A 394 12.54 9.02 -16.52
C PRO A 394 12.96 8.93 -15.07
N PHE A 395 14.26 9.07 -14.80
CA PHE A 395 14.86 9.01 -13.48
C PHE A 395 15.65 10.29 -13.17
N ARG A 396 15.60 10.74 -11.91
CA ARG A 396 16.58 11.69 -11.38
C ARG A 396 17.96 11.02 -11.39
N ASP A 397 18.98 11.73 -11.81
CA ASP A 397 20.37 11.24 -11.80
C ASP A 397 20.83 11.00 -10.37
N GLN A 398 20.84 9.73 -9.97
CA GLN A 398 21.18 9.26 -8.62
C GLN A 398 21.85 7.90 -8.73
N THR A 399 22.87 7.65 -7.93
CA THR A 399 23.63 6.38 -7.94
C THR A 399 23.54 5.73 -6.56
N ILE A 400 23.11 4.48 -6.51
CA ILE A 400 23.17 3.69 -5.27
C ILE A 400 24.64 3.29 -5.03
N LYS A 401 25.14 3.54 -3.82
CA LYS A 401 26.47 3.09 -3.37
C LYS A 401 26.30 2.04 -2.28
N THR A 402 27.22 1.11 -2.18
CA THR A 402 27.31 0.24 -1.00
C THR A 402 27.76 1.05 0.22
N VAL A 403 27.41 0.58 1.39
CA VAL A 403 27.91 1.17 2.64
C VAL A 403 29.38 0.86 2.85
N PRO A 404 30.20 1.80 3.37
CA PRO A 404 31.60 1.53 3.69
C PRO A 404 31.73 0.51 4.83
N SER A 405 32.87 -0.14 4.94
CA SER A 405 33.15 -1.17 5.95
C SER A 405 33.15 -0.65 7.40
N ASP A 406 33.30 0.66 7.57
CA ASP A 406 33.26 1.39 8.85
C ASP A 406 31.90 2.04 9.12
N ASP A 407 30.83 1.60 8.44
CA ASP A 407 29.48 2.12 8.64
C ASP A 407 29.02 1.95 10.09
N PRO A 408 28.56 3.03 10.75
CA PRO A 408 28.22 3.00 12.18
C PRO A 408 26.99 2.14 12.50
N GLN A 409 26.17 1.78 11.50
CA GLN A 409 25.00 0.92 11.70
C GLN A 409 25.34 -0.59 11.57
N HIS A 410 26.60 -0.93 11.29
CA HIS A 410 27.09 -2.31 11.14
C HIS A 410 26.32 -3.14 10.11
N ASP A 411 25.54 -2.52 9.25
CA ASP A 411 24.78 -3.16 8.17
C ASP A 411 25.70 -3.29 6.95
N ALA A 412 26.66 -4.21 7.02
CA ALA A 412 27.39 -4.57 5.80
C ALA A 412 26.40 -5.08 4.74
N ASN A 413 26.63 -4.72 3.47
CA ASN A 413 25.85 -5.29 2.38
C ASN A 413 25.91 -6.81 2.45
N PRO A 414 24.79 -7.53 2.27
CA PRO A 414 24.75 -8.98 2.42
C PRO A 414 25.64 -9.66 1.37
N ALA A 415 26.16 -10.83 1.71
CA ALA A 415 26.88 -11.65 0.75
C ALA A 415 25.93 -12.14 -0.37
N PRO A 416 26.40 -12.22 -1.62
CA PRO A 416 25.61 -12.77 -2.71
C PRO A 416 25.34 -14.26 -2.51
N ILE A 417 24.15 -14.72 -2.89
CA ILE A 417 23.85 -16.15 -3.04
C ILE A 417 24.18 -16.54 -4.48
N GLY A 418 25.06 -17.50 -4.65
CA GLY A 418 25.62 -17.83 -5.97
C GLY A 418 26.32 -16.63 -6.59
N CYS A 419 25.96 -16.25 -7.80
CA CYS A 419 26.47 -15.03 -8.45
C CYS A 419 25.72 -13.74 -8.08
N GLY A 420 24.69 -13.82 -7.23
CA GLY A 420 23.88 -12.69 -6.75
C GLY A 420 22.92 -12.09 -7.77
N LEU A 421 23.22 -12.17 -9.06
CA LEU A 421 22.38 -11.80 -10.20
C LEU A 421 22.31 -12.97 -11.17
N GLU A 422 21.12 -13.41 -11.56
CA GLU A 422 20.90 -14.50 -12.52
C GLU A 422 19.99 -14.01 -13.65
N LEU A 423 20.48 -14.04 -14.89
CA LEU A 423 19.79 -13.56 -16.09
C LEU A 423 19.44 -14.73 -17.01
N HIS A 424 18.16 -15.06 -17.13
CA HIS A 424 17.66 -16.22 -17.86
C HIS A 424 16.95 -15.85 -19.15
N ASN A 425 16.88 -16.84 -20.09
CA ASN A 425 16.17 -16.70 -21.35
C ASN A 425 15.38 -17.97 -21.68
N PRO A 426 14.37 -18.32 -20.85
CA PRO A 426 13.58 -19.53 -21.00
C PRO A 426 12.88 -19.58 -22.36
N ARG A 427 12.58 -20.80 -22.82
CA ARG A 427 11.83 -21.04 -24.05
C ARG A 427 10.41 -20.48 -23.98
N ASP A 428 9.77 -20.68 -22.83
CA ASP A 428 8.39 -20.26 -22.59
C ASP A 428 8.11 -20.03 -21.07
N ILE A 429 6.92 -19.60 -20.75
CA ILE A 429 6.48 -19.29 -19.39
C ILE A 429 6.48 -20.51 -18.45
N TYR A 430 6.26 -21.73 -18.98
CA TYR A 430 6.26 -22.96 -18.15
C TYR A 430 7.68 -23.32 -17.74
N GLN A 431 8.63 -23.22 -18.68
CA GLN A 431 10.05 -23.41 -18.37
C GLN A 431 10.56 -22.39 -17.35
N SER A 432 10.06 -21.14 -17.41
CA SER A 432 10.43 -20.12 -16.43
C SER A 432 9.99 -20.54 -15.02
N VAL A 433 8.76 -21.02 -14.85
CA VAL A 433 8.24 -21.49 -13.56
C VAL A 433 8.99 -22.76 -13.10
N GLU A 434 9.35 -23.65 -14.03
CA GLU A 434 10.19 -24.83 -13.72
C GLU A 434 11.56 -24.44 -13.16
N LEU A 435 12.23 -23.48 -13.80
CA LEU A 435 13.53 -22.98 -13.35
C LEU A 435 13.42 -22.33 -11.96
N ILE A 436 12.37 -21.54 -11.72
CA ILE A 436 12.10 -20.97 -10.39
C ILE A 436 11.89 -22.09 -9.37
N GLY A 437 11.03 -23.08 -9.66
CA GLY A 437 10.75 -24.19 -8.75
C GLY A 437 12.01 -24.97 -8.38
N LYS A 438 12.87 -25.30 -9.36
CA LYS A 438 14.16 -25.96 -9.14
C LYS A 438 15.10 -25.09 -8.31
N ARG A 439 15.20 -23.79 -8.65
CA ARG A 439 16.08 -22.85 -7.91
C ARG A 439 15.65 -22.69 -6.46
N VAL A 440 14.35 -22.64 -6.18
CA VAL A 440 13.80 -22.61 -4.81
C VAL A 440 14.21 -23.87 -4.04
N ILE A 441 14.15 -25.06 -4.65
CA ILE A 441 14.59 -26.31 -4.04
C ILE A 441 16.09 -26.25 -3.71
N GLU A 442 16.94 -25.87 -4.67
CA GLU A 442 18.38 -25.70 -4.45
C GLU A 442 18.69 -24.74 -3.30
N LEU A 443 17.95 -23.62 -3.21
CA LEU A 443 18.12 -22.66 -2.12
C LEU A 443 17.72 -23.24 -0.77
N VAL A 444 16.66 -24.04 -0.71
CA VAL A 444 16.25 -24.69 0.54
C VAL A 444 17.27 -25.76 0.94
N GLU A 445 17.72 -26.60 0.02
CA GLU A 445 18.72 -27.64 0.28
C GLU A 445 20.06 -27.04 0.74
N ALA A 446 20.53 -25.95 0.15
CA ALA A 446 21.78 -25.28 0.49
C ALA A 446 21.82 -24.67 1.90
N PHE A 447 20.67 -24.39 2.51
CA PHE A 447 20.56 -23.76 3.84
C PHE A 447 20.06 -24.72 4.93
N LEU A 448 19.84 -25.98 4.59
CA LEU A 448 19.56 -27.04 5.58
C LEU A 448 20.84 -27.64 6.13
N PRO A 449 20.82 -28.13 7.38
CA PRO A 449 21.93 -28.90 7.93
C PRO A 449 22.23 -30.16 7.09
N GLU A 450 23.51 -30.53 6.94
CA GLU A 450 23.94 -31.75 6.20
C GLU A 450 23.32 -33.04 6.74
N ASP A 451 22.94 -33.06 8.03
CA ASP A 451 22.36 -34.22 8.73
C ASP A 451 20.82 -34.26 8.64
N PHE A 452 20.16 -33.37 7.84
CA PHE A 452 18.74 -33.32 7.75
C PHE A 452 18.14 -34.47 6.93
N ASP A 453 17.53 -35.45 7.61
CA ASP A 453 16.95 -36.64 7.00
C ASP A 453 15.48 -36.41 6.56
N TRP A 454 15.32 -36.26 5.25
CA TRP A 454 13.97 -36.08 4.62
C TRP A 454 13.08 -37.32 4.78
N ALA A 455 13.64 -38.54 4.81
CA ALA A 455 12.86 -39.77 4.83
C ALA A 455 12.11 -39.99 6.16
N ASN A 456 12.64 -39.47 7.26
CA ASN A 456 12.02 -39.56 8.58
C ASN A 456 11.02 -38.43 8.86
N ASN A 457 10.95 -37.39 8.01
CA ASN A 457 10.13 -36.21 8.22
C ASN A 457 8.88 -36.14 7.33
N GLU A 458 8.70 -37.04 6.35
CA GLU A 458 7.55 -37.04 5.43
C GLU A 458 6.17 -37.10 6.13
N ASN A 459 6.09 -37.62 7.36
CA ASN A 459 4.82 -37.78 8.10
C ASN A 459 4.51 -36.65 9.12
N ASN A 460 5.39 -35.67 9.33
CA ASN A 460 5.27 -34.66 10.38
C ASN A 460 5.28 -33.20 9.90
N LEU A 461 5.19 -32.95 8.60
CA LEU A 461 5.21 -31.60 8.02
C LEU A 461 3.82 -30.95 8.05
N GLU A 462 3.24 -30.71 9.25
CA GLU A 462 2.16 -29.74 9.44
C GLU A 462 2.74 -28.39 9.93
N LEU A 463 2.84 -27.44 9.01
CA LEU A 463 3.20 -26.05 9.29
C LEU A 463 1.99 -25.31 9.90
N GLY A 464 2.03 -25.01 11.19
CA GLY A 464 1.05 -24.11 11.81
C GLY A 464 0.52 -24.56 13.17
N GLY A 465 1.33 -24.49 14.22
CA GLY A 465 0.86 -24.65 15.62
C GLY A 465 1.78 -23.88 16.55
N GLN A 466 1.18 -23.12 17.47
CA GLN A 466 1.86 -22.35 18.52
C GLN A 466 2.85 -23.22 19.31
N VAL A 467 3.97 -22.59 19.66
CA VAL A 467 5.06 -23.17 20.44
C VAL A 467 4.58 -23.64 21.80
N SER A 468 4.58 -24.95 22.05
CA SER A 468 4.81 -25.54 23.38
C SER A 468 5.39 -26.93 23.19
N ASP A 469 6.49 -27.17 23.89
CA ASP A 469 7.16 -28.39 24.23
C ASP A 469 8.42 -28.81 23.45
N ALA A 470 9.49 -28.84 24.23
CA ALA A 470 10.90 -29.02 23.86
C ALA A 470 11.34 -30.47 23.54
N GLU A 471 10.49 -31.33 22.97
CA GLU A 471 10.84 -32.76 22.75
C GLU A 471 10.53 -33.31 21.35
N ASN A 472 10.42 -32.47 20.29
CA ASN A 472 10.21 -33.02 18.94
C ASN A 472 11.31 -32.54 17.96
N PRO A 473 12.26 -33.43 17.55
CA PRO A 473 13.42 -33.03 16.74
C PRO A 473 13.18 -32.82 15.24
N ALA A 474 11.92 -32.73 14.77
CA ALA A 474 11.58 -32.78 13.36
C ALA A 474 10.99 -31.50 12.75
N LYS A 475 11.15 -30.33 13.39
CA LYS A 475 10.79 -29.06 12.77
C LYS A 475 11.94 -28.52 11.93
N LEU A 476 11.69 -28.21 10.64
CA LEU A 476 12.61 -27.44 9.81
C LEU A 476 13.16 -26.26 10.62
N PRO A 477 14.49 -26.04 10.67
CA PRO A 477 15.07 -24.86 11.30
C PRO A 477 14.74 -23.62 10.45
N ILE A 478 13.53 -23.11 10.58
CA ILE A 478 13.00 -21.97 9.80
C ILE A 478 13.93 -20.76 9.90
N GLU A 479 14.67 -20.66 11.00
CA GLU A 479 15.62 -19.55 11.23
C GLU A 479 16.77 -19.52 10.20
N ASN A 480 17.13 -20.63 9.63
CA ASN A 480 18.21 -20.74 8.64
C ASN A 480 17.74 -20.54 7.18
N LEU A 481 16.44 -20.70 6.94
CA LEU A 481 15.87 -20.50 5.62
C LEU A 481 15.88 -19.02 5.21
N LYS A 482 15.84 -18.78 3.90
CA LYS A 482 15.77 -17.44 3.31
C LYS A 482 14.33 -17.03 3.03
N SER A 483 14.08 -15.72 3.06
CA SER A 483 12.83 -15.13 2.56
C SER A 483 12.89 -15.05 1.03
N MET A 484 11.80 -15.47 0.35
CA MET A 484 11.76 -15.58 -1.11
C MET A 484 10.49 -14.94 -1.66
N ALA A 485 10.61 -14.19 -2.77
CA ALA A 485 9.45 -13.64 -3.46
C ALA A 485 9.53 -13.76 -4.98
N ILE A 486 8.37 -13.98 -5.60
CA ILE A 486 8.17 -13.85 -7.04
C ILE A 486 7.40 -12.56 -7.29
N LEU A 487 8.03 -11.61 -7.96
CA LEU A 487 7.43 -10.31 -8.27
C LEU A 487 6.86 -10.32 -9.69
N VAL A 488 5.56 -10.12 -9.79
CA VAL A 488 4.84 -10.12 -11.05
C VAL A 488 4.25 -8.73 -11.37
N ARG A 489 4.02 -8.45 -12.67
CA ARG A 489 3.38 -7.18 -13.07
C ARG A 489 1.88 -7.19 -12.81
N GLU A 490 1.21 -8.33 -13.01
CA GLU A 490 -0.22 -8.49 -12.90
C GLU A 490 -0.61 -9.69 -12.03
N ASN A 491 -1.68 -9.55 -11.28
CA ASN A 491 -2.21 -10.65 -10.44
C ASN A 491 -2.53 -11.95 -11.22
N LYS A 492 -2.89 -11.84 -12.51
CA LYS A 492 -3.15 -13.02 -13.36
C LYS A 492 -1.91 -13.87 -13.56
N GLN A 493 -0.73 -13.22 -13.65
CA GLN A 493 0.57 -13.89 -13.71
C GLN A 493 0.83 -14.65 -12.41
N GLY A 494 0.56 -14.02 -11.25
CA GLY A 494 0.69 -14.66 -9.94
C GLY A 494 -0.16 -15.91 -9.80
N LYS A 495 -1.44 -15.81 -10.20
CA LYS A 495 -2.35 -16.96 -10.19
C LYS A 495 -1.86 -18.11 -11.07
N PHE A 496 -1.34 -17.80 -12.27
CA PHE A 496 -0.76 -18.82 -13.16
C PHE A 496 0.46 -19.48 -12.52
N ILE A 497 1.37 -18.71 -11.96
CA ILE A 497 2.57 -19.24 -11.29
C ILE A 497 2.17 -20.17 -10.14
N LYS A 498 1.24 -19.73 -9.29
CA LYS A 498 0.74 -20.52 -8.16
C LYS A 498 0.17 -21.87 -8.63
N GLU A 499 -0.73 -21.85 -9.64
CA GLU A 499 -1.33 -23.08 -10.18
C GLU A 499 -0.26 -24.06 -10.69
N VAL A 500 0.77 -23.54 -11.39
CA VAL A 500 1.84 -24.40 -11.94
C VAL A 500 2.76 -24.93 -10.83
N LEU A 501 3.11 -24.12 -9.82
CA LEU A 501 3.96 -24.52 -8.71
C LEU A 501 3.28 -25.55 -7.79
N GLU A 502 1.96 -25.41 -7.56
CA GLU A 502 1.18 -26.37 -6.76
C GLU A 502 0.88 -27.67 -7.50
N ASN A 503 0.80 -27.65 -8.84
CA ASN A 503 0.46 -28.80 -9.66
C ASN A 503 1.47 -29.04 -10.81
N PRO A 504 2.79 -29.17 -10.56
CA PRO A 504 3.79 -29.26 -11.61
C PRO A 504 3.61 -30.45 -12.54
N LYS A 505 3.18 -31.60 -12.01
CA LYS A 505 2.96 -32.84 -12.80
C LYS A 505 1.86 -32.68 -13.85
N LYS A 506 0.81 -31.86 -13.56
CA LYS A 506 -0.28 -31.55 -14.51
C LYS A 506 0.25 -30.84 -15.77
N HIS A 507 1.33 -30.09 -15.60
CA HIS A 507 1.99 -29.33 -16.66
C HIS A 507 3.23 -30.02 -17.24
N GLY A 508 3.49 -31.29 -16.88
CA GLY A 508 4.64 -32.08 -17.37
C GLY A 508 5.99 -31.62 -16.80
N LEU A 509 6.01 -30.95 -15.64
CA LEU A 509 7.21 -30.45 -15.01
C LEU A 509 7.77 -31.41 -13.97
N SER A 510 9.08 -31.42 -13.76
CA SER A 510 9.82 -32.43 -13.02
C SER A 510 10.30 -31.99 -11.63
N PHE A 511 9.57 -31.10 -10.95
CA PHE A 511 9.88 -30.68 -9.58
C PHE A 511 8.66 -30.87 -8.67
N ASP A 512 8.88 -30.83 -7.34
CA ASP A 512 7.80 -31.00 -6.34
C ASP A 512 8.17 -30.23 -5.07
N LEU A 513 7.59 -29.02 -4.91
CA LEU A 513 7.82 -28.16 -3.76
C LEU A 513 7.13 -28.67 -2.48
N SER A 514 6.07 -29.49 -2.61
CA SER A 514 5.31 -29.99 -1.46
C SER A 514 6.16 -30.85 -0.53
N LYS A 515 7.17 -31.55 -1.08
CA LYS A 515 8.10 -32.38 -0.31
C LYS A 515 8.99 -31.57 0.65
N TYR A 516 9.19 -30.29 0.35
CA TYR A 516 10.07 -29.39 1.12
C TYR A 516 9.30 -28.53 2.11
N GLY A 517 7.97 -28.73 2.26
CA GLY A 517 7.15 -27.97 3.20
C GLY A 517 7.11 -26.46 2.96
N ILE A 518 7.42 -26.01 1.73
CA ILE A 518 7.48 -24.59 1.37
C ILE A 518 6.04 -24.09 1.21
N LYS A 519 5.67 -23.08 1.99
CA LYS A 519 4.38 -22.42 1.87
C LYS A 519 4.39 -21.46 0.67
N ILE A 520 3.46 -21.64 -0.26
CA ILE A 520 3.25 -20.71 -1.38
C ILE A 520 2.10 -19.76 -1.00
N GLU A 521 2.39 -18.48 -0.93
CA GLU A 521 1.42 -17.43 -0.57
C GLU A 521 1.21 -16.46 -1.76
N ASP A 522 0.03 -16.47 -2.38
CA ASP A 522 -0.36 -15.48 -3.40
C ASP A 522 -1.13 -14.32 -2.74
N VAL A 523 -0.44 -13.20 -2.57
CA VAL A 523 -1.01 -11.96 -2.00
C VAL A 523 -2.16 -11.43 -2.87
N GLY A 524 -2.09 -11.62 -4.20
CA GLY A 524 -3.13 -11.18 -5.12
C GLY A 524 -4.44 -11.98 -5.02
N GLU A 525 -4.39 -13.23 -4.61
CA GLU A 525 -5.59 -14.06 -4.38
C GLU A 525 -6.27 -13.67 -3.06
N ARG A 526 -5.49 -13.45 -2.02
CA ARG A 526 -5.97 -13.09 -0.69
C ARG A 526 -6.67 -11.74 -0.65
N ASP A 527 -6.14 -10.73 -1.34
CA ASP A 527 -6.73 -9.39 -1.37
C ASP A 527 -8.01 -9.31 -2.22
N ARG A 528 -8.32 -10.33 -3.02
CA ARG A 528 -9.50 -10.29 -3.89
C ARG A 528 -10.80 -10.57 -3.17
N HIS A 529 -10.78 -11.45 -2.18
CA HIS A 529 -11.97 -11.83 -1.45
C HIS A 529 -11.59 -12.20 -0.02
N SER A 530 -11.91 -11.35 0.94
CA SER A 530 -12.09 -11.85 2.29
C SER A 530 -13.19 -12.92 2.23
N GLN A 531 -12.90 -14.13 2.65
CA GLN A 531 -13.91 -15.20 2.74
C GLN A 531 -14.94 -14.91 3.81
N VAL A 532 -14.62 -14.00 4.74
CA VAL A 532 -15.46 -13.62 5.87
C VAL A 532 -16.89 -13.26 5.46
N PRO A 533 -17.16 -12.34 4.49
CA PRO A 533 -18.54 -12.05 4.11
C PRO A 533 -19.29 -13.26 3.53
N LEU A 534 -18.62 -14.12 2.77
CA LEU A 534 -19.24 -15.30 2.15
C LEU A 534 -19.54 -16.38 3.18
N GLU A 535 -18.61 -16.64 4.10
CA GLU A 535 -18.80 -17.61 5.18
C GLU A 535 -19.90 -17.16 6.14
N ILE A 536 -19.90 -15.90 6.56
CA ILE A 536 -20.94 -15.30 7.40
C ILE A 536 -22.30 -15.36 6.69
N LEU A 537 -22.36 -14.99 5.39
CA LEU A 537 -23.59 -15.09 4.59
C LEU A 537 -24.14 -16.52 4.58
N THR A 538 -23.27 -17.49 4.32
CA THR A 538 -23.66 -18.91 4.23
C THR A 538 -24.22 -19.43 5.55
N LEU A 539 -23.58 -19.09 6.68
CA LEU A 539 -24.09 -19.46 7.99
C LEU A 539 -25.40 -18.76 8.35
N LEU A 540 -25.53 -17.47 8.01
CA LEU A 540 -26.78 -16.75 8.21
C LEU A 540 -27.92 -17.29 7.35
N GLN A 541 -27.67 -17.73 6.11
CA GLN A 541 -28.64 -18.41 5.27
C GLN A 541 -29.10 -19.73 5.89
N PHE A 542 -28.20 -20.53 6.46
CA PHE A 542 -28.54 -21.73 7.23
C PHE A 542 -29.36 -21.35 8.47
N LEU A 543 -28.98 -20.33 9.22
CA LEU A 543 -29.73 -19.89 10.41
C LEU A 543 -31.13 -19.34 10.05
N ASP A 544 -31.30 -18.75 8.87
CA ASP A 544 -32.62 -18.29 8.39
C ASP A 544 -33.52 -19.43 7.94
N ARG A 545 -32.93 -20.43 7.26
CA ARG A 545 -33.66 -21.57 6.70
C ARG A 545 -32.98 -22.91 7.03
N PRO A 546 -32.99 -23.34 8.30
CA PRO A 546 -32.28 -24.54 8.75
C PRO A 546 -32.79 -25.86 8.13
N HIS A 547 -34.02 -25.85 7.61
CA HIS A 547 -34.62 -27.00 6.92
C HIS A 547 -34.25 -27.11 5.44
N SER A 548 -33.46 -26.16 4.90
CA SER A 548 -32.96 -26.22 3.52
C SER A 548 -31.76 -27.18 3.44
N PRO A 549 -31.85 -28.26 2.61
CA PRO A 549 -30.73 -29.18 2.39
C PRO A 549 -29.48 -28.48 1.89
N ASP A 550 -29.63 -27.51 0.97
CA ASP A 550 -28.51 -26.81 0.35
C ASP A 550 -27.78 -25.89 1.37
N TYR A 551 -28.53 -25.16 2.20
CA TYR A 551 -27.92 -24.27 3.21
C TYR A 551 -27.28 -25.07 4.35
N LEU A 552 -27.90 -26.17 4.79
CA LEU A 552 -27.29 -27.06 5.76
C LEU A 552 -25.97 -27.65 5.25
N LYS A 553 -25.97 -28.16 4.00
CA LYS A 553 -24.77 -28.71 3.35
C LYS A 553 -23.66 -27.68 3.23
N ALA A 554 -23.98 -26.44 2.80
CA ALA A 554 -23.03 -25.36 2.66
C ALA A 554 -22.43 -24.97 4.04
N ALA A 555 -23.26 -24.88 5.08
CA ALA A 555 -22.81 -24.60 6.44
C ALA A 555 -21.86 -25.69 6.98
N LEU A 556 -22.25 -26.97 6.85
CA LEU A 556 -21.43 -28.11 7.27
C LEU A 556 -20.08 -28.14 6.54
N LYS A 557 -20.05 -27.76 5.26
CA LYS A 557 -18.80 -27.66 4.51
C LYS A 557 -17.86 -26.59 5.10
N ILE A 558 -18.35 -25.38 5.38
CA ILE A 558 -17.53 -24.31 6.01
C ILE A 558 -16.99 -24.78 7.36
N LEU A 559 -17.84 -25.36 8.22
CA LEU A 559 -17.44 -25.86 9.52
C LEU A 559 -16.37 -26.96 9.44
N SER A 560 -16.44 -27.80 8.39
CA SER A 560 -15.43 -28.82 8.12
C SER A 560 -14.13 -28.26 7.56
N ASP A 561 -14.22 -27.33 6.62
CA ASP A 561 -13.05 -26.69 6.01
C ASP A 561 -12.24 -25.92 7.07
N ARG A 562 -12.94 -25.42 8.12
CA ARG A 562 -12.33 -24.80 9.30
C ARG A 562 -11.97 -25.78 10.43
N GLN A 563 -12.08 -27.08 10.18
CA GLN A 563 -11.74 -28.17 11.14
C GLN A 563 -12.52 -28.12 12.47
N LEU A 564 -13.66 -27.44 12.52
CA LEU A 564 -14.51 -27.32 13.70
C LEU A 564 -15.36 -28.58 13.92
N ILE A 565 -15.65 -29.32 12.87
CA ILE A 565 -16.38 -30.58 12.85
C ILE A 565 -15.61 -31.65 12.05
N PRO A 566 -15.73 -32.93 12.39
CA PRO A 566 -15.07 -34.01 11.65
C PRO A 566 -15.64 -34.14 10.22
N LYS A 567 -14.75 -34.41 9.26
CA LYS A 567 -15.16 -34.68 7.86
C LYS A 567 -16.06 -35.89 7.77
N GLN A 568 -17.20 -35.73 7.11
CA GLN A 568 -18.24 -36.76 6.93
C GLN A 568 -18.89 -36.65 5.53
N ASP A 569 -19.71 -37.59 5.15
CA ASP A 569 -20.56 -37.42 3.96
C ASP A 569 -21.77 -36.53 4.29
N TYR A 570 -21.62 -35.26 4.07
CA TYR A 570 -22.65 -34.25 4.36
C TYR A 570 -23.89 -34.39 3.48
N ASN A 571 -23.81 -35.05 2.32
CA ASN A 571 -24.97 -35.29 1.46
C ASN A 571 -25.99 -36.20 2.16
N ALA A 572 -25.52 -37.22 2.90
CA ALA A 572 -26.37 -38.11 3.63
C ALA A 572 -27.18 -37.41 4.73
N PHE A 573 -26.60 -36.40 5.39
CA PHE A 573 -27.27 -35.65 6.49
C PHE A 573 -28.18 -34.55 5.97
N ALA A 574 -27.77 -33.91 4.90
CA ALA A 574 -28.48 -32.75 4.34
C ALA A 574 -29.78 -33.18 3.60
N THR A 575 -29.93 -34.44 3.25
CA THR A 575 -31.13 -34.91 2.53
C THR A 575 -32.41 -34.72 3.34
N ILE A 576 -32.36 -34.96 4.67
CA ILE A 576 -33.48 -34.75 5.61
C ILE A 576 -32.95 -33.94 6.81
N PRO A 577 -32.92 -32.60 6.71
CA PRO A 577 -32.37 -31.76 7.76
C PRO A 577 -33.02 -31.93 9.14
N GLU A 578 -34.32 -32.16 9.20
CA GLU A 578 -35.06 -32.37 10.44
C GLU A 578 -34.57 -33.62 11.18
N GLN A 579 -34.36 -34.73 10.47
CA GLN A 579 -33.87 -35.99 11.05
C GLN A 579 -32.43 -35.83 11.56
N PHE A 580 -31.61 -34.97 10.91
CA PHE A 580 -30.27 -34.68 11.34
C PHE A 580 -30.27 -33.77 12.58
N LEU A 581 -31.01 -32.66 12.54
CA LEU A 581 -30.99 -31.64 13.60
C LEU A 581 -31.81 -32.06 14.82
N TYR A 582 -32.97 -32.69 14.63
CA TYR A 582 -33.93 -33.02 15.67
C TYR A 582 -34.37 -34.49 15.57
N PRO A 583 -33.44 -35.48 15.74
CA PRO A 583 -33.77 -36.87 15.61
C PRO A 583 -34.85 -37.34 16.59
N GLY A 584 -35.87 -37.95 16.09
CA GLY A 584 -36.95 -38.55 16.89
C GLY A 584 -36.58 -39.92 17.49
N PRO A 585 -37.44 -40.46 18.38
CA PRO A 585 -37.18 -41.75 19.02
C PRO A 585 -37.09 -42.96 18.07
N LEU A 586 -37.67 -42.84 16.87
CA LEU A 586 -37.69 -43.88 15.84
C LEU A 586 -36.60 -43.72 14.78
N ASP A 587 -35.87 -42.62 14.82
CA ASP A 587 -34.79 -42.36 13.86
C ASP A 587 -33.55 -43.21 14.16
N PRO A 588 -32.74 -43.53 13.13
CA PRO A 588 -31.48 -44.26 13.32
C PRO A 588 -30.55 -43.57 14.29
N LYS A 589 -29.92 -44.32 15.19
CA LYS A 589 -28.92 -43.72 16.10
C LYS A 589 -27.76 -43.11 15.35
N GLN A 590 -27.53 -41.82 15.56
CA GLN A 590 -26.41 -41.11 14.95
C GLN A 590 -25.08 -41.57 15.57
N SER A 591 -24.03 -41.70 14.74
CA SER A 591 -22.66 -41.95 15.22
C SER A 591 -22.11 -40.75 16.00
N ASP A 592 -21.09 -40.96 16.80
CA ASP A 592 -20.51 -39.85 17.63
C ASP A 592 -19.94 -38.70 16.79
N PRO A 593 -19.28 -38.90 15.63
CA PRO A 593 -18.90 -37.80 14.75
C PRO A 593 -20.12 -37.01 14.26
N VAL A 594 -21.21 -37.66 13.87
CA VAL A 594 -22.45 -37.02 13.42
C VAL A 594 -23.12 -36.23 14.54
N LYS A 595 -23.11 -36.75 15.76
CA LYS A 595 -23.61 -36.02 16.94
C LYS A 595 -22.83 -34.75 17.19
N LYS A 596 -21.48 -34.74 17.04
CA LYS A 596 -20.65 -33.53 17.15
C LYS A 596 -21.08 -32.48 16.13
N CYS A 597 -21.25 -32.88 14.86
CA CYS A 597 -21.74 -31.96 13.81
C CYS A 597 -23.11 -31.37 14.18
N ARG A 598 -24.05 -32.21 14.64
CA ARG A 598 -25.37 -31.76 15.05
C ARG A 598 -25.31 -30.79 16.24
N TYR A 599 -24.57 -31.10 17.31
CA TYR A 599 -24.47 -30.24 18.47
C TYR A 599 -23.94 -28.84 18.11
N PHE A 600 -22.98 -28.77 17.20
CA PHE A 600 -22.48 -27.49 16.70
C PHE A 600 -23.58 -26.72 15.97
N CYS A 601 -24.28 -27.35 15.03
CA CYS A 601 -25.38 -26.71 14.29
C CYS A 601 -26.53 -26.27 15.23
N CYS A 602 -26.93 -27.10 16.19
CA CYS A 602 -27.97 -26.75 17.16
C CYS A 602 -27.51 -25.56 18.07
N GLY A 603 -26.24 -25.50 18.46
CA GLY A 603 -25.70 -24.37 19.21
C GLY A 603 -25.79 -23.06 18.44
N LEU A 604 -25.50 -23.07 17.13
CA LEU A 604 -25.66 -21.87 16.29
C LEU A 604 -27.14 -21.47 16.17
N LEU A 605 -28.07 -22.43 16.02
CA LEU A 605 -29.51 -22.18 15.96
C LEU A 605 -30.05 -21.60 17.29
N GLN A 606 -29.55 -22.08 18.41
CA GLN A 606 -29.91 -21.56 19.73
C GLN A 606 -29.42 -20.11 19.89
N ALA A 607 -28.17 -19.80 19.51
CA ALA A 607 -27.64 -18.45 19.56
C ALA A 607 -28.47 -17.45 18.71
N ARG A 608 -29.02 -17.88 17.57
CA ARG A 608 -29.94 -17.04 16.79
C ARG A 608 -31.19 -16.62 17.55
N LEU A 609 -31.72 -17.50 18.42
CA LEU A 609 -32.92 -17.19 19.21
C LEU A 609 -32.63 -16.27 20.39
N GLU A 610 -31.40 -16.33 20.91
CA GLU A 610 -31.00 -15.61 22.12
C GLU A 610 -30.34 -14.24 21.83
N LEU A 611 -29.68 -14.07 20.65
CA LEU A 611 -28.93 -12.88 20.30
C LEU A 611 -29.70 -11.93 19.38
N PRO A 612 -29.57 -10.61 19.59
CA PRO A 612 -30.05 -9.63 18.63
C PRO A 612 -29.36 -9.80 17.26
N PRO A 613 -30.06 -9.52 16.14
CA PRO A 613 -29.53 -9.73 14.80
C PRO A 613 -28.18 -9.06 14.52
N TYR A 614 -27.91 -7.90 15.10
CA TYR A 614 -26.65 -7.16 14.93
C TYR A 614 -25.44 -7.80 15.64
N GLN A 615 -25.67 -8.65 16.66
CA GLN A 615 -24.62 -9.36 17.38
C GLN A 615 -24.31 -10.75 16.78
N ILE A 616 -25.19 -11.28 15.92
CA ILE A 616 -25.02 -12.62 15.34
C ILE A 616 -23.73 -12.68 14.49
N ILE A 617 -23.38 -11.62 13.76
CA ILE A 617 -22.17 -11.61 12.91
C ILE A 617 -20.91 -11.78 13.77
N SER A 618 -20.75 -10.99 14.83
CA SER A 618 -19.60 -11.09 15.75
C SER A 618 -19.58 -12.44 16.49
N PHE A 619 -20.76 -12.97 16.87
CA PHE A 619 -20.85 -14.31 17.46
C PHE A 619 -20.41 -15.41 16.47
N LEU A 620 -20.84 -15.35 15.21
CA LEU A 620 -20.41 -16.31 14.19
C LEU A 620 -18.91 -16.24 13.94
N ALA A 621 -18.33 -15.05 13.96
CA ALA A 621 -16.89 -14.85 13.83
C ALA A 621 -16.10 -15.56 14.95
N LEU A 622 -16.57 -15.46 16.19
CA LEU A 622 -15.98 -16.16 17.31
C LEU A 622 -16.21 -17.69 17.21
N ALA A 623 -17.39 -18.13 16.82
CA ALA A 623 -17.73 -19.55 16.64
C ALA A 623 -16.90 -20.21 15.53
N LEU A 624 -16.55 -19.48 14.48
CA LEU A 624 -15.66 -19.93 13.39
C LEU A 624 -14.17 -19.89 13.75
N GLN A 625 -13.84 -19.45 14.97
CA GLN A 625 -12.46 -19.30 15.44
C GLN A 625 -11.60 -18.46 14.50
N TYR A 626 -12.15 -17.34 14.06
CA TYR A 626 -11.44 -16.41 13.19
C TYR A 626 -10.16 -15.88 13.84
N ASP A 627 -9.12 -15.72 13.04
CA ASP A 627 -7.90 -15.03 13.46
C ASP A 627 -8.16 -13.53 13.72
N GLN A 628 -7.17 -12.81 14.26
CA GLN A 628 -7.33 -11.40 14.64
C GLN A 628 -7.71 -10.51 13.43
N THR A 629 -7.19 -10.79 12.24
CA THR A 629 -7.49 -10.08 10.99
C THR A 629 -8.91 -10.37 10.51
N GLU A 630 -9.31 -11.66 10.57
CA GLU A 630 -10.66 -12.10 10.23
C GLU A 630 -11.69 -11.55 11.21
N LEU A 631 -11.39 -11.52 12.52
CA LEU A 631 -12.25 -10.91 13.55
C LEU A 631 -12.46 -9.42 13.29
N ALA A 632 -11.39 -8.65 13.06
CA ALA A 632 -11.49 -7.23 12.74
C ALA A 632 -12.26 -6.99 11.42
N THR A 633 -12.13 -7.91 10.46
CA THR A 633 -12.89 -7.89 9.21
C THR A 633 -14.38 -8.18 9.43
N ALA A 634 -14.70 -9.12 10.30
CA ALA A 634 -16.07 -9.43 10.69
C ALA A 634 -16.72 -8.28 11.47
N ASP A 635 -15.99 -7.60 12.34
CA ASP A 635 -16.47 -6.42 13.05
C ASP A 635 -16.75 -5.26 12.10
N LYS A 636 -15.86 -5.00 11.12
CA LYS A 636 -16.11 -4.03 10.03
C LYS A 636 -17.34 -4.41 9.21
N LEU A 637 -17.56 -5.72 8.95
CA LEU A 637 -18.76 -6.19 8.26
C LEU A 637 -20.01 -5.96 9.12
N ALA A 638 -19.96 -6.26 10.41
CA ALA A 638 -21.07 -6.07 11.35
C ALA A 638 -21.46 -4.60 11.47
N GLU A 639 -20.48 -3.70 11.62
CA GLU A 639 -20.69 -2.25 11.65
C GLU A 639 -21.35 -1.75 10.36
N ARG A 640 -20.86 -2.19 9.22
CA ARG A 640 -21.39 -1.79 7.92
C ARG A 640 -22.83 -2.28 7.71
N VAL A 641 -23.10 -3.53 8.07
CA VAL A 641 -24.46 -4.08 8.03
C VAL A 641 -25.38 -3.31 8.96
N ALA A 642 -24.94 -2.99 10.17
CA ALA A 642 -25.73 -2.20 11.12
C ALA A 642 -26.11 -0.82 10.56
N ILE A 643 -25.17 -0.11 9.92
CA ILE A 643 -25.43 1.20 9.28
C ILE A 643 -26.42 1.06 8.12
N GLN A 644 -26.28 0.05 7.27
CA GLN A 644 -27.12 -0.13 6.08
C GLN A 644 -28.51 -0.70 6.39
N THR A 645 -28.71 -1.28 7.57
CA THR A 645 -29.99 -1.82 8.02
C THR A 645 -30.73 -0.93 9.01
N VAL A 646 -30.26 0.30 9.23
CA VAL A 646 -30.94 1.27 10.08
C VAL A 646 -32.40 1.44 9.63
N GLY A 647 -33.34 1.25 10.56
CA GLY A 647 -34.80 1.29 10.30
C GLY A 647 -35.41 -0.03 9.84
N ASN A 648 -34.63 -1.02 9.40
CA ASN A 648 -35.13 -2.37 9.06
C ASN A 648 -34.08 -3.44 9.37
N ASN A 649 -34.03 -3.92 10.60
CA ASN A 649 -33.10 -4.96 11.10
C ASN A 649 -33.64 -6.38 10.87
N SER A 650 -34.51 -6.62 9.89
CA SER A 650 -34.98 -7.97 9.56
C SER A 650 -33.85 -8.85 9.00
N MET A 651 -33.89 -10.14 9.29
CA MET A 651 -32.90 -11.11 8.78
C MET A 651 -32.82 -11.09 7.24
N SER A 652 -33.98 -10.93 6.57
CA SER A 652 -34.04 -10.82 5.11
C SER A 652 -33.26 -9.61 4.58
N ASN A 653 -33.34 -8.46 5.26
CA ASN A 653 -32.59 -7.26 4.88
C ASN A 653 -31.08 -7.42 5.13
N ILE A 654 -30.70 -7.99 6.28
CA ILE A 654 -29.31 -8.33 6.60
C ILE A 654 -28.70 -9.26 5.55
N LEU A 655 -29.42 -10.34 5.20
CA LEU A 655 -28.98 -11.28 4.16
C LEU A 655 -28.83 -10.60 2.79
N SER A 656 -29.74 -9.71 2.43
CA SER A 656 -29.65 -8.94 1.18
C SER A 656 -28.41 -8.04 1.14
N VAL A 657 -28.14 -7.31 2.23
CA VAL A 657 -26.97 -6.43 2.36
C VAL A 657 -25.66 -7.23 2.30
N ILE A 658 -25.56 -8.32 3.07
CA ILE A 658 -24.34 -9.15 3.06
C ILE A 658 -24.14 -9.84 1.70
N SER A 659 -25.24 -10.30 1.07
CA SER A 659 -25.18 -10.90 -0.28
C SER A 659 -24.68 -9.90 -1.31
N GLU A 660 -25.10 -8.63 -1.22
CA GLU A 660 -24.58 -7.56 -2.07
C GLU A 660 -23.09 -7.33 -1.83
N ILE A 661 -22.66 -7.25 -0.56
CA ILE A 661 -21.26 -7.11 -0.18
C ILE A 661 -20.42 -8.30 -0.70
N ALA A 662 -20.89 -9.53 -0.50
CA ALA A 662 -20.17 -10.74 -0.91
C ALA A 662 -20.08 -10.92 -2.42
N SER A 663 -21.10 -10.47 -3.18
CA SER A 663 -21.17 -10.69 -4.64
C SER A 663 -20.61 -9.55 -5.48
N SER A 664 -20.72 -8.30 -5.02
CA SER A 664 -20.43 -7.09 -5.81
C SER A 664 -19.21 -6.30 -5.36
N GLU A 665 -18.71 -6.52 -4.15
CA GLU A 665 -17.61 -5.74 -3.58
C GLU A 665 -16.36 -6.57 -3.32
N LYS A 666 -15.21 -6.01 -3.62
CA LYS A 666 -13.96 -6.39 -2.97
C LYS A 666 -14.07 -5.90 -1.52
N PHE A 667 -14.54 -6.75 -0.64
CA PHE A 667 -14.51 -6.46 0.79
C PHE A 667 -13.09 -6.71 1.28
N GLU A 668 -12.33 -5.63 1.38
CA GLU A 668 -10.94 -5.70 1.82
C GLU A 668 -10.89 -6.09 3.30
N PRO A 669 -10.08 -7.11 3.67
CA PRO A 669 -9.86 -7.45 5.06
C PRO A 669 -9.33 -6.24 5.84
N VAL A 670 -9.69 -6.15 7.11
CA VAL A 670 -9.08 -5.16 8.00
C VAL A 670 -7.71 -5.69 8.39
N ASP A 671 -6.68 -4.96 8.02
CA ASP A 671 -5.34 -5.25 8.50
C ASP A 671 -5.25 -4.92 9.99
N ALA A 672 -5.56 -5.91 10.83
CA ALA A 672 -5.48 -5.78 12.28
C ALA A 672 -4.06 -5.95 12.82
N ASP A 673 -3.15 -6.47 12.00
CA ASP A 673 -1.76 -6.69 12.39
C ASP A 673 -0.85 -5.55 11.96
N ASP A 674 -0.16 -4.94 12.94
CA ASP A 674 1.03 -4.09 12.72
C ASP A 674 2.20 -4.87 12.06
N LYS A 675 2.01 -6.16 11.73
CA LYS A 675 3.01 -7.13 11.27
C LYS A 675 2.78 -7.67 9.86
N ILE A 676 2.00 -6.97 9.01
CA ILE A 676 1.76 -7.41 7.63
C ILE A 676 3.06 -7.58 6.86
N GLU A 677 4.01 -6.67 7.07
CA GLU A 677 5.33 -6.73 6.45
C GLU A 677 6.07 -8.03 6.84
N GLU A 678 6.07 -8.39 8.13
CA GLU A 678 6.70 -9.63 8.62
C GLU A 678 6.04 -10.88 8.02
N ARG A 679 4.75 -10.84 7.78
CA ARG A 679 3.98 -11.96 7.20
C ARG A 679 4.37 -12.25 5.75
N TYR A 680 4.56 -11.20 4.93
CA TYR A 680 4.92 -11.38 3.51
C TYR A 680 6.43 -11.64 3.31
N THR A 681 7.25 -11.33 4.30
CA THR A 681 8.71 -11.53 4.27
C THR A 681 9.17 -12.69 5.14
N SER A 682 8.25 -13.58 5.55
CA SER A 682 8.56 -14.75 6.40
C SER A 682 9.56 -15.68 5.73
N LYS A 683 10.49 -16.20 6.52
CA LYS A 683 11.48 -17.18 6.06
C LYS A 683 10.80 -18.54 5.77
N GLY A 684 11.31 -19.27 4.78
CA GLY A 684 10.73 -20.56 4.37
C GLY A 684 9.41 -20.46 3.62
N GLN A 685 8.98 -19.24 3.27
CA GLN A 685 7.80 -18.96 2.48
C GLN A 685 8.21 -18.43 1.09
N LEU A 686 7.48 -18.85 0.06
CA LEU A 686 7.57 -18.29 -1.30
C LEU A 686 6.37 -17.39 -1.52
N THR A 687 6.59 -16.07 -1.47
CA THR A 687 5.55 -15.07 -1.62
C THR A 687 5.39 -14.64 -3.06
N ILE A 688 4.20 -14.78 -3.64
CA ILE A 688 3.86 -14.26 -4.97
C ILE A 688 3.12 -12.93 -4.79
N ILE A 689 3.70 -11.85 -5.32
CA ILE A 689 3.19 -10.51 -5.09
C ILE A 689 3.42 -9.61 -6.33
N THR A 690 2.57 -8.60 -6.54
CA THR A 690 2.82 -7.66 -7.64
C THR A 690 3.95 -6.69 -7.29
N MET A 691 4.71 -6.24 -8.31
CA MET A 691 5.79 -5.26 -8.16
C MET A 691 5.35 -3.99 -7.43
N HIS A 692 4.10 -3.52 -7.65
CA HIS A 692 3.55 -2.36 -6.95
C HIS A 692 3.41 -2.59 -5.44
N LYS A 693 2.87 -3.75 -5.04
CA LYS A 693 2.70 -4.10 -3.62
C LYS A 693 4.00 -4.46 -2.92
N ALA A 694 5.04 -4.81 -3.69
CA ALA A 694 6.38 -5.08 -3.18
C ALA A 694 7.10 -3.80 -2.70
N LYS A 695 6.59 -2.60 -3.03
CA LYS A 695 7.15 -1.33 -2.54
C LYS A 695 7.11 -1.31 -1.01
N GLY A 696 8.23 -0.96 -0.38
CA GLY A 696 8.41 -0.98 1.08
C GLY A 696 8.93 -2.30 1.65
N LEU A 697 8.70 -3.43 0.97
CA LEU A 697 9.15 -4.77 1.39
C LEU A 697 10.52 -5.11 0.81
N ASP A 698 11.16 -6.16 1.35
CA ASP A 698 12.39 -6.73 0.79
C ASP A 698 12.57 -8.21 1.19
N TRP A 699 13.29 -8.95 0.34
CA TRP A 699 13.52 -10.40 0.51
C TRP A 699 14.97 -10.76 0.24
N ASP A 700 15.41 -11.87 0.81
CA ASP A 700 16.77 -12.39 0.52
C ASP A 700 16.91 -12.77 -0.96
N CYS A 701 15.89 -13.42 -1.53
CA CYS A 701 15.85 -13.84 -2.92
C CYS A 701 14.60 -13.31 -3.62
N VAL A 702 14.79 -12.67 -4.77
CA VAL A 702 13.68 -12.13 -5.59
C VAL A 702 13.76 -12.72 -6.99
N PHE A 703 12.62 -13.21 -7.47
CA PHE A 703 12.43 -13.74 -8.82
C PHE A 703 11.51 -12.78 -9.61
N ILE A 704 11.97 -12.32 -10.78
CA ILE A 704 11.23 -11.44 -11.68
C ILE A 704 11.07 -12.13 -13.04
N PRO A 705 10.05 -12.98 -13.23
CA PRO A 705 9.75 -13.60 -14.52
C PRO A 705 8.97 -12.67 -15.45
N PHE A 706 8.80 -13.09 -16.70
CA PHE A 706 7.90 -12.50 -17.72
C PHE A 706 8.25 -11.07 -18.11
N LEU A 707 9.55 -10.76 -18.18
CA LEU A 707 10.05 -9.45 -18.59
C LEU A 707 9.99 -9.26 -20.11
N HIS A 708 8.79 -8.98 -20.63
CA HIS A 708 8.53 -8.74 -22.04
C HIS A 708 8.35 -7.25 -22.34
N GLU A 709 8.80 -6.80 -23.54
CA GLU A 709 8.70 -5.42 -24.01
C GLU A 709 7.24 -4.91 -23.99
N GLN A 710 6.27 -5.75 -24.33
CA GLN A 710 4.85 -5.39 -24.32
C GLN A 710 4.28 -5.14 -22.92
N THR A 711 4.99 -5.55 -21.86
CA THR A 711 4.61 -5.37 -20.47
C THR A 711 5.43 -4.26 -19.83
N ILE A 712 6.77 -4.29 -19.99
CA ILE A 712 7.72 -3.31 -19.49
C ILE A 712 8.66 -2.89 -20.61
N PRO A 713 8.62 -1.63 -21.08
CA PRO A 713 7.75 -0.55 -20.62
C PRO A 713 6.32 -0.60 -21.13
N GLY A 714 5.99 -1.47 -22.11
CA GLY A 714 4.70 -1.50 -22.77
C GLY A 714 4.36 -0.19 -23.51
N THR A 715 3.13 -0.07 -23.96
CA THR A 715 2.59 1.15 -24.57
C THR A 715 1.14 1.33 -24.16
N LEU A 716 0.64 2.55 -24.22
CA LEU A 716 -0.79 2.80 -24.10
C LEU A 716 -1.52 2.15 -25.29
N ARG A 717 -2.67 1.56 -25.03
CA ARG A 717 -3.47 0.87 -26.03
C ARG A 717 -4.87 1.45 -26.10
N VAL A 718 -5.32 1.73 -27.32
CA VAL A 718 -6.70 2.09 -27.60
C VAL A 718 -7.47 0.81 -27.90
N LEU A 719 -8.52 0.55 -27.17
CA LEU A 719 -9.36 -0.63 -27.37
C LEU A 719 -10.07 -0.52 -28.72
N PRO A 720 -10.21 -1.61 -29.51
CA PRO A 720 -10.83 -1.55 -30.84
C PRO A 720 -12.23 -0.93 -30.83
N GLN A 721 -13.04 -1.20 -29.79
CA GLN A 721 -14.39 -0.66 -29.66
C GLN A 721 -14.45 0.86 -29.41
N THR A 722 -13.35 1.50 -28.98
CA THR A 722 -13.29 2.94 -28.67
C THR A 722 -12.64 3.77 -29.78
N ARG A 723 -12.06 3.13 -30.82
CA ARG A 723 -11.29 3.79 -31.87
C ARG A 723 -12.12 4.73 -32.76
N PHE A 724 -13.42 4.70 -32.70
CA PHE A 724 -14.26 5.64 -33.47
C PHE A 724 -14.06 7.11 -33.04
N LEU A 725 -13.49 7.36 -31.85
CA LEU A 725 -13.06 8.69 -31.38
C LEU A 725 -11.66 9.07 -31.91
N GLY A 726 -10.81 8.09 -32.22
CA GLY A 726 -9.42 8.26 -32.67
C GLY A 726 -8.48 7.23 -32.05
N ASP A 727 -7.19 7.36 -32.36
CA ASP A 727 -6.13 6.50 -31.83
C ASP A 727 -5.60 7.04 -30.47
N PHE A 728 -6.51 7.48 -29.59
CA PHE A 728 -6.24 7.96 -28.24
C PHE A 728 -7.43 7.65 -27.32
N THR A 729 -7.27 7.85 -26.01
CA THR A 729 -8.38 7.79 -25.04
C THR A 729 -8.63 9.17 -24.45
N LEU A 730 -9.90 9.55 -24.30
CA LEU A 730 -10.28 10.86 -23.74
C LEU A 730 -9.71 11.07 -22.33
N ALA A 731 -9.65 9.99 -21.54
CA ALA A 731 -9.17 10.05 -20.16
C ALA A 731 -7.67 10.42 -20.06
N GLU A 732 -6.82 9.82 -20.91
CA GLU A 732 -5.38 10.09 -20.88
C GLU A 732 -5.05 11.46 -21.48
N VAL A 733 -5.77 11.86 -22.54
CA VAL A 733 -5.63 13.21 -23.11
C VAL A 733 -6.01 14.27 -22.07
N ALA A 734 -7.17 14.15 -21.43
CA ALA A 734 -7.59 15.08 -20.38
C ALA A 734 -6.58 15.15 -19.22
N ARG A 735 -6.05 14.00 -18.76
CA ARG A 735 -5.02 13.94 -17.73
C ARG A 735 -3.75 14.71 -18.16
N ALA A 736 -3.28 14.50 -19.37
CA ALA A 736 -2.10 15.18 -19.89
C ALA A 736 -2.30 16.70 -19.99
N GLN A 737 -3.48 17.16 -20.43
CA GLN A 737 -3.83 18.59 -20.48
C GLN A 737 -3.90 19.21 -19.08
N ILE A 738 -4.52 18.53 -18.12
CA ILE A 738 -4.58 18.98 -16.71
C ILE A 738 -3.16 19.11 -16.16
N ARG A 739 -2.32 18.11 -16.33
CA ARG A 739 -0.93 18.14 -15.85
C ARG A 739 -0.10 19.22 -16.53
N ALA A 740 -0.28 19.43 -17.84
CA ALA A 740 0.39 20.53 -18.55
C ALA A 740 0.02 21.90 -17.96
N SER A 741 -1.27 22.13 -17.65
CA SER A 741 -1.72 23.35 -16.98
C SER A 741 -1.12 23.50 -15.58
N LEU A 742 -1.11 22.45 -14.76
CA LEU A 742 -0.52 22.45 -13.42
C LEU A 742 0.99 22.73 -13.43
N HIS A 743 1.68 22.36 -14.52
CA HIS A 743 3.11 22.62 -14.74
C HIS A 743 3.35 23.95 -15.46
N GLU A 744 2.31 24.79 -15.65
CA GLU A 744 2.37 26.08 -16.34
C GLU A 744 2.91 25.96 -17.78
N LYS A 745 2.73 24.79 -18.43
CA LYS A 745 3.12 24.53 -19.82
C LYS A 745 1.99 24.94 -20.77
N TYR A 746 2.17 26.09 -21.41
CA TYR A 746 1.20 26.63 -22.39
C TYR A 746 1.86 26.84 -23.76
N PRO A 747 1.13 26.67 -24.88
CA PRO A 747 -0.27 26.24 -24.97
C PRO A 747 -0.46 24.82 -24.47
N LEU A 748 -1.70 24.46 -24.08
CA LEU A 748 -2.04 23.09 -23.69
C LEU A 748 -1.80 22.14 -24.89
N PRO A 749 -1.34 20.90 -24.65
CA PRO A 749 -1.04 19.97 -25.71
C PRO A 749 -2.30 19.59 -26.50
N ASN A 750 -2.17 19.48 -27.82
CA ASN A 750 -3.23 18.94 -28.68
C ASN A 750 -3.42 17.43 -28.45
N LEU A 751 -4.45 16.81 -29.09
CA LEU A 751 -4.78 15.40 -28.90
C LEU A 751 -3.59 14.44 -29.11
N GLY A 752 -2.78 14.66 -30.13
CA GLY A 752 -1.63 13.83 -30.46
C GLY A 752 -0.50 14.00 -29.46
N GLU A 753 -0.12 15.25 -29.18
CA GLU A 753 0.91 15.59 -28.18
C GLU A 753 0.54 15.09 -26.77
N ALA A 754 -0.71 15.26 -26.36
CA ALA A 754 -1.21 14.78 -25.08
C ALA A 754 -1.12 13.25 -24.97
N TRP A 755 -1.44 12.53 -26.04
CA TRP A 755 -1.34 11.08 -26.10
C TRP A 755 0.11 10.60 -26.03
N GLU A 756 1.02 11.26 -26.77
CA GLU A 756 2.46 10.96 -26.73
C GLU A 756 3.06 11.22 -25.33
N GLN A 757 2.66 12.32 -24.67
CA GLN A 757 3.06 12.60 -23.30
C GLN A 757 2.54 11.55 -22.32
N ALA A 758 1.28 11.13 -22.44
CA ALA A 758 0.70 10.10 -21.60
C ALA A 758 1.40 8.74 -21.78
N ASP A 759 1.71 8.34 -23.01
CA ASP A 759 2.46 7.11 -23.32
C ASP A 759 3.89 7.16 -22.75
N TYR A 760 4.53 8.31 -22.86
CA TYR A 760 5.85 8.55 -22.28
C TYR A 760 5.83 8.41 -20.73
N LEU A 761 4.91 9.08 -20.05
CA LEU A 761 4.78 9.00 -18.60
C LEU A 761 4.52 7.58 -18.11
N LYS A 762 3.68 6.83 -18.84
CA LYS A 762 3.45 5.41 -18.56
C LYS A 762 4.74 4.60 -18.68
N LYS A 763 5.51 4.78 -19.77
CA LYS A 763 6.78 4.05 -19.95
C LYS A 763 7.79 4.39 -18.87
N ALA A 764 7.89 5.65 -18.49
CA ALA A 764 8.75 6.09 -17.40
C ALA A 764 8.37 5.43 -16.06
N GLU A 765 7.07 5.35 -15.77
CA GLU A 765 6.57 4.69 -14.55
C GLU A 765 6.86 3.18 -14.56
N GLU A 766 6.69 2.48 -15.68
CA GLU A 766 7.00 1.05 -15.79
C GLU A 766 8.50 0.76 -15.60
N PHE A 767 9.39 1.63 -16.04
CA PHE A 767 10.82 1.52 -15.74
C PHE A 767 11.11 1.77 -14.26
N ARG A 768 10.49 2.77 -13.62
CA ARG A 768 10.61 2.98 -12.18
C ARG A 768 10.07 1.78 -11.39
N LEU A 769 9.00 1.15 -11.86
CA LEU A 769 8.44 -0.05 -11.26
C LEU A 769 9.43 -1.23 -11.32
N LEU A 770 10.11 -1.43 -12.45
CA LEU A 770 11.15 -2.45 -12.56
C LEU A 770 12.35 -2.14 -11.64
N TYR A 771 12.77 -0.87 -11.56
CA TYR A 771 13.82 -0.43 -10.62
C TYR A 771 13.43 -0.72 -9.17
N VAL A 772 12.17 -0.44 -8.78
CA VAL A 772 11.66 -0.80 -7.45
C VAL A 772 11.75 -2.31 -7.24
N ALA A 773 11.30 -3.12 -8.20
CA ALA A 773 11.32 -4.58 -8.11
C ALA A 773 12.74 -5.14 -7.95
N MET A 774 13.71 -4.67 -8.75
CA MET A 774 15.12 -5.10 -8.65
C MET A 774 15.72 -4.78 -7.28
N THR A 775 15.41 -3.60 -6.72
CA THR A 775 15.94 -3.14 -5.44
C THR A 775 15.24 -3.75 -4.21
N ARG A 776 14.32 -4.71 -4.40
CA ARG A 776 13.74 -5.51 -3.31
C ARG A 776 14.61 -6.70 -2.92
N ALA A 777 15.52 -7.13 -3.80
CA ALA A 777 16.43 -8.24 -3.56
C ALA A 777 17.60 -7.85 -2.65
N LYS A 778 17.91 -8.71 -1.67
CA LYS A 778 19.07 -8.55 -0.79
C LYS A 778 20.28 -9.30 -1.33
N SER A 779 20.17 -10.60 -1.51
CA SER A 779 21.31 -11.51 -1.81
C SER A 779 21.23 -12.17 -3.18
N LEU A 780 20.03 -12.35 -3.74
CA LEU A 780 19.81 -12.94 -5.07
C LEU A 780 18.71 -12.22 -5.83
N LEU A 781 19.02 -11.76 -7.03
CA LEU A 781 18.08 -11.26 -8.01
C LEU A 781 18.08 -12.18 -9.23
N TRP A 782 16.96 -12.89 -9.45
CA TRP A 782 16.74 -13.75 -10.60
C TRP A 782 15.77 -13.04 -11.57
N MET A 783 16.15 -12.90 -12.85
CA MET A 783 15.37 -12.22 -13.86
C MET A 783 15.24 -13.06 -15.13
N ALA A 784 14.04 -13.10 -15.73
CA ALA A 784 13.81 -13.85 -16.95
C ALA A 784 12.96 -13.10 -17.98
N ALA A 785 13.37 -13.27 -19.26
CA ALA A 785 12.61 -12.85 -20.43
C ALA A 785 12.43 -14.07 -21.35
N GLU A 786 11.25 -14.64 -21.34
CA GLU A 786 10.86 -15.82 -22.09
C GLU A 786 10.76 -15.52 -23.59
N LYS A 787 11.16 -16.47 -24.45
CA LYS A 787 11.02 -16.34 -25.92
C LYS A 787 9.57 -16.39 -26.35
N LYS A 788 8.72 -17.13 -25.60
CA LYS A 788 7.29 -17.26 -25.86
C LYS A 788 6.48 -16.97 -24.60
N GLY A 789 5.45 -16.14 -24.77
CA GLY A 789 4.49 -15.81 -23.73
C GLY A 789 3.06 -15.74 -24.26
N PRO A 790 2.04 -15.63 -23.41
CA PRO A 790 0.66 -15.60 -23.85
C PRO A 790 0.31 -14.25 -24.48
N PHE A 791 -0.61 -14.27 -25.45
CA PHE A 791 -1.20 -13.03 -25.95
C PHE A 791 -2.00 -12.31 -24.86
N THR A 792 -2.73 -13.08 -24.07
CA THR A 792 -3.43 -12.59 -22.87
C THR A 792 -3.31 -13.59 -21.74
N TRP A 793 -3.17 -13.13 -20.50
CA TRP A 793 -3.11 -13.97 -19.31
C TRP A 793 -4.45 -14.63 -18.93
N ASN A 794 -5.53 -14.37 -19.68
CA ASN A 794 -6.79 -15.13 -19.56
C ASN A 794 -6.71 -16.50 -20.26
N LYS A 795 -5.76 -16.68 -21.18
CA LYS A 795 -5.51 -17.91 -21.95
C LYS A 795 -4.00 -18.14 -22.02
N PRO A 796 -3.36 -18.56 -20.92
CA PRO A 796 -1.90 -18.69 -20.84
C PRO A 796 -1.34 -19.80 -21.75
N GLU A 797 -2.17 -20.71 -22.24
CA GLU A 797 -1.81 -21.77 -23.18
C GLU A 797 -1.51 -21.24 -24.61
N ASN A 798 -2.05 -20.07 -24.99
CA ASN A 798 -1.86 -19.48 -26.31
C ASN A 798 -0.54 -18.72 -26.38
N LEU A 799 0.57 -19.44 -26.55
CA LEU A 799 1.90 -18.87 -26.58
C LEU A 799 2.25 -18.26 -27.94
N GLN A 800 2.81 -17.06 -27.91
CA GLN A 800 3.34 -16.32 -29.06
C GLN A 800 4.78 -15.88 -28.78
N GLU A 801 5.55 -15.62 -29.83
CA GLU A 801 6.89 -15.03 -29.67
C GLU A 801 6.79 -13.65 -29.03
N GLN A 802 7.69 -13.41 -28.06
CA GLN A 802 7.76 -12.17 -27.29
C GLN A 802 9.14 -11.55 -27.44
N LYS A 803 9.18 -10.23 -27.55
CA LYS A 803 10.41 -9.48 -27.41
C LYS A 803 10.75 -9.29 -25.93
N PRO A 804 12.03 -9.45 -25.54
CA PRO A 804 12.43 -9.19 -24.17
C PRO A 804 12.27 -7.71 -23.82
N CYS A 805 12.05 -7.41 -22.53
CA CYS A 805 12.15 -6.05 -22.01
C CYS A 805 13.51 -5.43 -22.43
N PRO A 806 13.54 -4.20 -22.93
CA PRO A 806 14.78 -3.59 -23.46
C PRO A 806 15.95 -3.52 -22.49
N VAL A 807 15.69 -3.59 -21.19
CA VAL A 807 16.72 -3.65 -20.14
C VAL A 807 17.46 -4.99 -20.12
N MET A 808 16.81 -6.11 -20.48
CA MET A 808 17.41 -7.45 -20.39
C MET A 808 18.62 -7.65 -21.29
N PRO A 809 18.63 -7.26 -22.57
CA PRO A 809 19.84 -7.33 -23.41
C PRO A 809 21.00 -6.50 -22.86
N ILE A 810 20.74 -5.36 -22.29
CA ILE A 810 21.76 -4.46 -21.72
C ILE A 810 22.42 -5.10 -20.49
N LEU A 811 21.58 -5.59 -19.56
CA LEU A 811 22.13 -6.29 -18.40
C LEU A 811 22.94 -7.51 -18.79
N LYS A 812 22.52 -8.31 -19.78
CA LYS A 812 23.30 -9.45 -20.30
C LYS A 812 24.63 -9.04 -20.91
N GLN A 813 24.66 -7.92 -21.62
CA GLN A 813 25.90 -7.37 -22.17
C GLN A 813 26.86 -6.90 -21.06
N ARG A 814 26.32 -6.24 -20.02
CA ARG A 814 27.10 -5.68 -18.92
C ARG A 814 27.57 -6.75 -17.94
N PHE A 815 26.77 -7.78 -17.71
CA PHE A 815 27.01 -8.86 -16.76
C PHE A 815 27.05 -10.24 -17.46
N PRO A 816 28.02 -10.50 -18.39
CA PRO A 816 28.01 -11.75 -19.16
C PRO A 816 28.25 -13.01 -18.30
N GLY A 817 28.96 -12.90 -17.18
CA GLY A 817 29.16 -13.99 -16.22
C GLY A 817 27.91 -14.37 -15.40
N ASN A 818 26.84 -13.59 -15.49
CA ASN A 818 25.59 -13.80 -14.77
C ASN A 818 24.46 -14.32 -15.69
N VAL A 819 24.77 -14.60 -16.95
CA VAL A 819 23.84 -15.21 -17.91
C VAL A 819 23.83 -16.71 -17.73
N ILE A 820 22.68 -17.24 -17.28
CA ILE A 820 22.48 -18.69 -17.12
C ILE A 820 21.80 -19.22 -18.39
N LEU A 821 22.45 -20.20 -19.03
CA LEU A 821 22.03 -20.80 -20.32
C LEU A 821 20.97 -21.90 -20.13
#